data_dac5d02193a8529f360f14e19c064c6f
#
_entry.id   dac5d02193a8529f360f14e19c064c6f
#
_cell.length_a   1.000
_cell.length_b   1.000
_cell.length_c   1.000
_cell.angle_alpha   90.00
_cell.angle_beta   90.00
_cell.angle_gamma   90.00
#
_symmetry.space_group_name_H-M   'P 1'
#
loop_
_entity.id
_entity.type
_entity.pdbx_description
1 polymer ?
#
loop_
_entity_poly.entity_id
_entity_poly.type
_entity_poly.pdbx_seq_one_letter_code
_entity_poly.pdbx_strand_id
1 'polypeptide(L)'
;MIDRPKTRSTQNLFLRAMAACWLSVLAYPSSTSQADRIPLDPDTLINLSGQRPAVELVDEQDLAGDPRAGDASPAKTSYSNGWINAKLHYPLSIVIDLGSIHDLTDVCFFDMEGNGRLTVDARQDDAWNPLFVDELKEYRRWSSHKAVVSTRHLRLTLESPSALIGEVLLYGTAREPRPPLPQARPHTQALMESFIGINGFVDDPIERIAACGHLREYHSWQWDEGNQDSAYPGYPNHQLAWSPSWVSGPGWGWDFDAFYRQLKDAGVEVAPCLQGCAPYLVGFDKERRDEKPVAGQDPTEPGSYIAHASYLFQFAARYGNTRCDETLLKLKPGQPVRSGLNLVRYIENWNEPDKWWKDRASHFQPFELAAMCSADYDGHKGNLGPGVGVKNADPNMKLVLGGLARPEIEYLKAMKLWAQFHREGDFPADVINLHHYSNDAGGQGGNPAAGISPEADGLRERFERVVRWRDRFLPGKEIWVSEFGYDTNPKSNQRAPAIGQASAEEVQGQWIVRSYLALAAAGVDRAQLYMLRDVDAASTTQYDSSGLTASKGNRHQPKRSWFYVATLRHVLRGTRFESEISSGDANVRIYRFRSEDHPSRDVYAVWCPTSNATEVRDFSLELANAATAVLTTLDPQNPTGKSTLLTIAAGKVTLAVSESPAFVVTSVTSHEPQAR
;
A
#
# COMPACT_ATOMS: atom_id res chain seq x y z
N MET A 1 -59.12 -40.14 -1.14
CA MET A 1 -60.32 -39.78 -1.89
C MET A 1 -59.84 -38.89 -3.00
N ILE A 2 -59.61 -39.41 -4.18
CA ILE A 2 -60.52 -39.32 -5.33
C ILE A 2 -60.39 -37.95 -6.00
N ASP A 3 -59.95 -37.66 -7.25
CA ASP A 3 -59.89 -38.55 -8.44
C ASP A 3 -59.10 -37.80 -9.54
N ARG A 4 -58.40 -38.53 -10.38
CA ARG A 4 -58.05 -38.16 -11.77
C ARG A 4 -59.25 -38.58 -12.68
N PRO A 5 -59.41 -38.07 -13.90
CA PRO A 5 -58.81 -38.74 -15.05
C PRO A 5 -58.49 -37.90 -16.30
N LYS A 6 -57.47 -38.31 -17.08
CA LYS A 6 -57.45 -39.07 -18.36
C LYS A 6 -57.76 -38.28 -19.63
N THR A 7 -56.82 -38.14 -20.51
CA THR A 7 -56.41 -38.81 -21.77
C THR A 7 -57.27 -38.63 -23.03
N ARG A 8 -56.57 -38.33 -24.16
CA ARG A 8 -56.59 -39.00 -25.51
C ARG A 8 -56.10 -38.02 -26.57
N SER A 9 -55.01 -38.20 -27.30
CA SER A 9 -54.64 -39.17 -28.36
C SER A 9 -55.46 -39.01 -29.65
N THR A 10 -54.78 -38.73 -30.74
CA THR A 10 -54.75 -39.34 -32.08
C THR A 10 -54.08 -38.44 -33.09
N GLN A 11 -52.97 -38.74 -33.67
CA GLN A 11 -52.58 -39.56 -34.81
C GLN A 11 -53.05 -39.08 -36.20
N ASN A 12 -52.02 -38.85 -37.04
CA ASN A 12 -51.88 -39.12 -38.47
C ASN A 12 -52.69 -38.37 -39.53
N LEU A 13 -52.01 -37.78 -40.48
CA LEU A 13 -51.94 -38.30 -41.86
C LEU A 13 -50.89 -37.61 -42.73
N PHE A 14 -50.15 -38.47 -43.47
CA PHE A 14 -49.31 -38.17 -44.59
C PHE A 14 -50.04 -37.59 -45.77
N LEU A 15 -49.39 -36.66 -46.55
CA LEU A 15 -49.41 -36.74 -48.02
C LEU A 15 -48.28 -35.93 -48.66
N ARG A 16 -47.66 -36.59 -49.62
CA ARG A 16 -46.54 -36.13 -50.48
C ARG A 16 -47.05 -35.14 -51.53
N ALA A 17 -46.16 -34.16 -51.88
CA ALA A 17 -46.01 -33.71 -53.28
C ALA A 17 -44.64 -33.22 -53.54
N MET A 18 -43.93 -33.80 -54.50
CA MET A 18 -42.70 -33.39 -55.14
C MET A 18 -42.97 -32.21 -56.07
N ALA A 19 -42.03 -31.28 -56.18
CA ALA A 19 -41.23 -30.89 -57.33
C ALA A 19 -40.97 -29.40 -57.41
N ALA A 20 -39.80 -29.00 -57.51
CA ALA A 20 -39.09 -28.25 -58.58
C ALA A 20 -37.87 -27.50 -58.00
N CYS A 21 -36.71 -27.98 -58.37
CA CYS A 21 -35.45 -27.26 -58.27
C CYS A 21 -35.49 -25.92 -59.04
N TRP A 22 -35.25 -24.82 -58.28
CA TRP A 22 -34.64 -23.62 -58.82
C TRP A 22 -33.40 -23.28 -58.00
N LEU A 23 -32.23 -23.51 -58.55
CA LEU A 23 -30.96 -22.99 -58.05
C LEU A 23 -30.96 -21.49 -58.28
N SER A 24 -31.33 -20.69 -57.29
CA SER A 24 -30.95 -19.31 -57.17
C SER A 24 -29.69 -19.29 -56.30
N VAL A 25 -28.54 -19.15 -56.97
CA VAL A 25 -27.29 -18.74 -56.34
C VAL A 25 -27.55 -17.31 -55.83
N LEU A 26 -28.03 -17.19 -54.60
CA LEU A 26 -27.92 -15.95 -53.84
C LEU A 26 -26.43 -15.81 -53.47
N ALA A 27 -25.70 -14.99 -54.26
CA ALA A 27 -24.45 -14.39 -53.83
C ALA A 27 -24.78 -13.61 -52.55
N TYR A 28 -24.48 -14.14 -51.39
CA TYR A 28 -24.38 -13.36 -50.20
C TYR A 28 -23.25 -12.35 -50.45
N PRO A 29 -23.53 -11.04 -50.37
CA PRO A 29 -22.43 -10.09 -50.30
C PRO A 29 -21.66 -10.51 -49.03
N SER A 30 -20.39 -10.85 -49.17
CA SER A 30 -19.47 -10.90 -48.04
C SER A 30 -19.39 -9.46 -47.54
N SER A 31 -20.33 -9.10 -46.67
CA SER A 31 -20.12 -7.97 -45.76
C SER A 31 -18.92 -8.38 -44.93
N THR A 32 -17.74 -7.88 -45.27
CA THR A 32 -16.65 -7.78 -44.33
C THR A 32 -17.23 -7.00 -43.18
N SER A 33 -17.62 -7.70 -42.11
CA SER A 33 -18.05 -7.05 -40.87
C SER A 33 -16.90 -6.16 -40.48
N GLN A 34 -17.13 -4.86 -40.51
CA GLN A 34 -16.15 -3.93 -39.99
C GLN A 34 -15.91 -4.31 -38.54
N ALA A 35 -14.64 -4.52 -38.17
CA ALA A 35 -14.33 -4.93 -36.80
C ALA A 35 -14.87 -3.88 -35.81
N ASP A 36 -15.51 -4.35 -34.76
CA ASP A 36 -16.14 -3.48 -33.78
C ASP A 36 -15.11 -2.77 -32.91
N ARG A 37 -15.45 -1.59 -32.42
CA ARG A 37 -14.66 -0.89 -31.41
C ARG A 37 -14.64 -1.70 -30.11
N ILE A 38 -13.45 -1.93 -29.57
CA ILE A 38 -13.25 -2.61 -28.29
C ILE A 38 -13.43 -1.57 -27.18
N PRO A 39 -14.37 -1.76 -26.23
CA PRO A 39 -14.54 -0.83 -25.12
C PRO A 39 -13.30 -0.85 -24.21
N LEU A 40 -12.73 0.33 -23.96
CA LEU A 40 -11.65 0.56 -23.01
C LEU A 40 -12.18 1.43 -21.87
N ASP A 41 -11.63 1.21 -20.69
CA ASP A 41 -11.88 2.03 -19.51
C ASP A 41 -10.56 2.25 -18.73
N PRO A 42 -10.49 3.17 -17.78
CA PRO A 42 -9.27 3.44 -17.03
C PRO A 42 -8.68 2.23 -16.28
N ASP A 43 -9.51 1.24 -15.95
CA ASP A 43 -9.05 0.02 -15.26
C ASP A 43 -8.33 -0.94 -16.21
N THR A 44 -8.50 -0.78 -17.52
CA THR A 44 -7.77 -1.56 -18.55
C THR A 44 -6.36 -1.05 -18.80
N LEU A 45 -6.04 0.18 -18.38
CA LEU A 45 -4.76 0.82 -18.61
C LEU A 45 -3.88 0.72 -17.37
N ILE A 46 -2.61 0.38 -17.59
CA ILE A 46 -1.61 0.22 -16.52
C ILE A 46 -0.37 1.02 -16.91
N ASN A 47 -0.15 2.11 -16.19
CA ASN A 47 1.05 2.93 -16.36
C ASN A 47 2.24 2.24 -15.68
N LEU A 48 3.23 1.80 -16.45
CA LEU A 48 4.39 1.08 -15.93
C LEU A 48 5.34 1.96 -15.11
N SER A 49 5.23 3.30 -15.18
CA SER A 49 5.95 4.18 -14.26
C SER A 49 5.33 4.24 -12.85
N GLY A 50 4.09 3.77 -12.70
CA GLY A 50 3.38 3.75 -11.43
C GLY A 50 2.98 5.12 -10.87
N GLN A 51 3.02 6.19 -11.68
CA GLN A 51 2.82 7.55 -11.17
C GLN A 51 1.35 7.99 -11.11
N ARG A 52 0.61 7.85 -12.20
CA ARG A 52 -0.80 8.23 -12.27
C ARG A 52 -1.54 7.39 -13.30
N PRO A 53 -2.86 7.22 -13.17
CA PRO A 53 -3.65 6.54 -14.19
C PRO A 53 -3.65 7.32 -15.51
N ALA A 54 -3.70 6.57 -16.62
CA ALA A 54 -3.71 7.15 -17.97
C ALA A 54 -5.15 7.38 -18.48
N VAL A 55 -5.98 8.04 -17.67
CA VAL A 55 -7.42 8.20 -17.93
C VAL A 55 -7.69 8.96 -19.21
N GLU A 56 -6.84 9.93 -19.55
CA GLU A 56 -6.98 10.77 -20.72
C GLU A 56 -6.84 10.01 -22.05
N LEU A 57 -6.36 8.77 -22.02
CA LEU A 57 -6.28 7.91 -23.19
C LEU A 57 -7.60 7.17 -23.48
N VAL A 58 -8.56 7.23 -22.57
CA VAL A 58 -9.83 6.47 -22.67
C VAL A 58 -11.02 7.22 -22.07
N ASP A 59 -10.92 8.54 -21.90
CA ASP A 59 -11.98 9.34 -21.29
C ASP A 59 -13.05 9.81 -22.30
N GLU A 60 -12.81 9.58 -23.58
CA GLU A 60 -13.70 9.99 -24.68
C GLU A 60 -14.10 8.81 -25.59
N GLN A 61 -14.35 7.62 -25.02
CA GLN A 61 -14.72 6.42 -25.80
C GLN A 61 -16.00 6.57 -26.64
N ASP A 62 -16.87 7.53 -26.30
CA ASP A 62 -18.12 7.81 -27.03
C ASP A 62 -17.95 8.86 -28.13
N LEU A 63 -16.74 9.13 -28.59
CA LEU A 63 -16.48 10.04 -29.68
C LEU A 63 -17.32 9.73 -30.94
N ALA A 64 -17.86 10.76 -31.54
CA ALA A 64 -18.59 10.63 -32.79
C ALA A 64 -17.63 10.33 -33.96
N GLY A 65 -18.09 9.49 -34.90
CA GLY A 65 -17.33 9.12 -36.10
C GLY A 65 -16.35 7.97 -35.89
N ASP A 66 -15.57 7.68 -36.91
CA ASP A 66 -14.57 6.62 -36.98
C ASP A 66 -13.24 7.16 -37.48
N PRO A 67 -12.16 7.13 -36.69
CA PRO A 67 -10.85 7.58 -37.15
C PRO A 67 -10.37 6.88 -38.42
N ARG A 68 -10.78 5.64 -38.66
CA ARG A 68 -10.43 4.87 -39.87
C ARG A 68 -11.10 5.42 -41.13
N ALA A 69 -12.27 6.05 -40.95
CA ALA A 69 -12.97 6.74 -42.03
C ALA A 69 -12.56 8.21 -42.18
N GLY A 70 -11.81 8.77 -41.22
CA GLY A 70 -11.36 10.15 -41.23
C GLY A 70 -12.44 11.15 -40.79
N ASP A 71 -13.53 10.69 -40.17
CA ASP A 71 -14.67 11.53 -39.76
C ASP A 71 -14.85 11.62 -38.24
N ALA A 72 -13.89 11.10 -37.46
CA ALA A 72 -13.96 11.13 -36.01
C ALA A 72 -13.76 12.54 -35.46
N SER A 73 -14.52 12.84 -34.39
CA SER A 73 -14.32 14.05 -33.58
C SER A 73 -12.91 14.10 -32.99
N PRO A 74 -12.27 15.29 -32.91
CA PRO A 74 -10.98 15.43 -32.22
C PRO A 74 -11.07 15.09 -30.76
N ALA A 75 -10.03 14.43 -30.20
CA ALA A 75 -9.87 14.30 -28.76
C ALA A 75 -9.58 15.65 -28.10
N LYS A 76 -10.04 15.86 -26.89
CA LYS A 76 -9.92 17.14 -26.14
C LYS A 76 -8.78 17.14 -25.14
N THR A 77 -8.45 15.98 -24.60
CA THR A 77 -7.47 15.79 -23.54
C THR A 77 -6.25 15.04 -24.05
N SER A 78 -5.12 15.18 -23.36
CA SER A 78 -3.88 14.47 -23.67
C SER A 78 -3.25 13.91 -22.42
N TYR A 79 -2.59 12.77 -22.58
CA TYR A 79 -1.89 12.11 -21.50
C TYR A 79 -0.39 12.41 -21.50
N SER A 80 0.13 12.75 -20.33
CA SER A 80 1.55 12.89 -20.05
C SER A 80 1.83 12.71 -18.57
N ASN A 81 2.98 12.13 -18.22
CA ASN A 81 3.51 12.18 -16.85
C ASN A 81 4.13 13.56 -16.50
N GLY A 82 4.07 14.53 -17.42
CA GLY A 82 4.67 15.85 -17.26
C GLY A 82 6.20 15.85 -17.43
N TRP A 83 6.78 17.03 -17.31
CA TRP A 83 8.22 17.25 -17.46
C TRP A 83 9.01 17.07 -16.17
N ILE A 84 8.34 17.12 -15.01
CA ILE A 84 8.98 16.97 -13.71
C ILE A 84 9.48 15.52 -13.59
N ASN A 85 10.78 15.39 -13.28
CA ASN A 85 11.44 14.09 -13.16
C ASN A 85 11.33 13.19 -14.41
N ALA A 86 11.25 13.78 -15.60
CA ALA A 86 11.13 13.04 -16.86
C ALA A 86 12.20 11.92 -16.99
N LYS A 87 13.41 12.15 -16.50
CA LYS A 87 14.49 11.16 -16.49
C LYS A 87 14.17 9.87 -15.72
N LEU A 88 13.22 9.91 -14.78
CA LEU A 88 12.78 8.75 -14.00
C LEU A 88 11.69 7.95 -14.72
N HIS A 89 10.91 8.58 -15.61
CA HIS A 89 9.66 8.05 -16.10
C HIS A 89 9.60 7.84 -17.62
N TYR A 90 10.55 8.38 -18.38
CA TYR A 90 10.61 8.20 -19.83
C TYR A 90 11.82 7.35 -20.25
N PRO A 91 11.67 6.49 -21.27
CA PRO A 91 10.46 6.23 -22.05
C PRO A 91 9.29 5.77 -21.20
N LEU A 92 8.09 6.31 -21.44
CA LEU A 92 6.88 6.03 -20.69
C LEU A 92 6.08 4.93 -21.37
N SER A 93 5.91 3.80 -20.71
CA SER A 93 5.11 2.69 -21.23
C SER A 93 3.79 2.55 -20.49
N ILE A 94 2.71 2.40 -21.25
CA ILE A 94 1.36 2.10 -20.77
C ILE A 94 0.95 0.78 -21.39
N VAL A 95 0.53 -0.18 -20.55
CA VAL A 95 -0.03 -1.46 -21.01
C VAL A 95 -1.55 -1.38 -20.96
N ILE A 96 -2.18 -1.79 -22.06
CA ILE A 96 -3.62 -2.02 -22.16
C ILE A 96 -3.85 -3.51 -21.96
N ASP A 97 -4.50 -3.91 -20.85
CA ASP A 97 -4.93 -5.29 -20.60
C ASP A 97 -6.40 -5.45 -21.02
N LEU A 98 -6.63 -6.09 -22.14
CA LEU A 98 -7.97 -6.35 -22.69
C LEU A 98 -8.77 -7.39 -21.86
N GLY A 99 -8.14 -8.02 -20.87
CA GLY A 99 -8.75 -9.05 -20.02
C GLY A 99 -8.87 -10.42 -20.68
N SER A 100 -8.96 -10.51 -22.01
CA SER A 100 -8.97 -11.74 -22.80
C SER A 100 -8.26 -11.52 -24.13
N ILE A 101 -7.99 -12.59 -24.87
CA ILE A 101 -7.37 -12.49 -26.21
C ILE A 101 -8.37 -11.90 -27.20
N HIS A 102 -7.92 -10.89 -27.92
CA HIS A 102 -8.64 -10.25 -29.02
C HIS A 102 -7.85 -10.40 -30.32
N ASP A 103 -8.57 -10.61 -31.42
CA ASP A 103 -8.05 -10.49 -32.78
C ASP A 103 -8.21 -9.02 -33.18
N LEU A 104 -7.11 -8.26 -33.04
CA LEU A 104 -7.08 -6.85 -33.40
C LEU A 104 -6.97 -6.65 -34.91
N THR A 105 -7.55 -5.57 -35.39
CA THR A 105 -7.45 -5.14 -36.78
C THR A 105 -6.83 -3.76 -36.93
N ASP A 106 -7.15 -2.86 -36.01
CA ASP A 106 -6.69 -1.47 -36.06
C ASP A 106 -6.41 -0.92 -34.66
N VAL A 107 -5.39 -0.07 -34.57
CA VAL A 107 -5.08 0.80 -33.44
C VAL A 107 -5.13 2.24 -33.93
N CYS A 108 -5.98 3.05 -33.32
CA CYS A 108 -6.07 4.48 -33.60
C CYS A 108 -5.74 5.27 -32.35
N PHE A 109 -5.08 6.40 -32.52
CA PHE A 109 -4.83 7.36 -31.45
C PHE A 109 -4.86 8.78 -31.99
N PHE A 110 -5.10 9.75 -31.11
CA PHE A 110 -5.12 11.15 -31.49
C PHE A 110 -3.74 11.78 -31.20
N ASP A 111 -3.02 12.22 -32.24
CA ASP A 111 -1.77 12.95 -32.10
C ASP A 111 -2.06 14.40 -31.70
N MET A 112 -1.70 14.76 -30.44
CA MET A 112 -2.02 16.09 -29.90
C MET A 112 -1.07 17.20 -30.34
N GLU A 113 0.22 16.88 -30.47
CA GLU A 113 1.25 17.92 -30.67
C GLU A 113 2.06 17.76 -31.95
N GLY A 114 1.93 16.65 -32.65
CA GLY A 114 2.70 16.41 -33.89
C GLY A 114 4.21 16.32 -33.62
N ASN A 115 4.61 15.81 -32.45
CA ASN A 115 5.99 15.78 -32.03
C ASN A 115 6.29 14.56 -31.13
N GLY A 116 7.44 13.95 -31.36
CA GLY A 116 7.91 12.82 -30.60
C GLY A 116 7.71 11.49 -31.32
N ARG A 117 7.72 10.41 -30.55
CA ARG A 117 7.65 9.05 -31.09
C ARG A 117 6.82 8.15 -30.18
N LEU A 118 5.92 7.38 -30.79
CA LEU A 118 5.14 6.33 -30.19
C LEU A 118 5.55 4.98 -30.77
N THR A 119 5.88 4.02 -29.91
CA THR A 119 6.03 2.61 -30.30
C THR A 119 4.85 1.82 -29.73
N VAL A 120 4.26 0.94 -30.55
CA VAL A 120 3.18 0.05 -30.13
C VAL A 120 3.62 -1.39 -30.32
N ASP A 121 3.55 -2.16 -29.23
CA ASP A 121 3.91 -3.59 -29.19
C ASP A 121 2.71 -4.42 -28.76
N ALA A 122 2.64 -5.67 -29.21
CA ALA A 122 1.73 -6.69 -28.70
C ALA A 122 2.48 -7.79 -27.97
N ARG A 123 1.91 -8.30 -26.87
CA ARG A 123 2.49 -9.43 -26.15
C ARG A 123 1.99 -10.75 -26.72
N GLN A 124 2.91 -11.58 -27.21
CA GLN A 124 2.67 -12.92 -27.75
C GLN A 124 3.77 -13.85 -27.25
N ASP A 125 3.43 -15.07 -26.87
CA ASP A 125 4.39 -16.10 -26.42
C ASP A 125 5.41 -15.57 -25.40
N ASP A 126 4.92 -14.79 -24.42
CA ASP A 126 5.69 -14.15 -23.36
C ASP A 126 6.67 -13.05 -23.80
N ALA A 127 6.69 -12.68 -25.07
CA ALA A 127 7.52 -11.61 -25.61
C ALA A 127 6.69 -10.42 -26.11
N TRP A 128 7.30 -9.23 -26.09
CA TRP A 128 6.78 -8.03 -26.70
C TRP A 128 7.25 -7.94 -28.14
N ASN A 129 6.32 -8.02 -29.07
CA ASN A 129 6.59 -7.93 -30.52
C ASN A 129 6.12 -6.60 -31.08
N PRO A 130 6.97 -5.83 -31.75
CA PRO A 130 6.59 -4.52 -32.30
C PRO A 130 5.53 -4.69 -33.39
N LEU A 131 4.48 -3.87 -33.32
CA LEU A 131 3.45 -3.75 -34.35
C LEU A 131 3.76 -2.62 -35.31
N PHE A 132 4.00 -1.44 -34.77
CA PHE A 132 4.40 -0.28 -35.56
C PHE A 132 5.10 0.78 -34.68
N VAL A 133 5.73 1.73 -35.36
CA VAL A 133 6.28 2.95 -34.79
C VAL A 133 5.64 4.13 -35.52
N ASP A 134 5.20 5.14 -34.78
CA ASP A 134 4.69 6.39 -35.29
C ASP A 134 5.56 7.58 -34.82
N GLU A 135 5.98 8.42 -35.73
CA GLU A 135 6.83 9.59 -35.45
C GLU A 135 6.03 10.83 -35.01
N LEU A 136 4.75 10.68 -34.73
CA LEU A 136 3.84 11.72 -34.25
C LEU A 136 4.00 13.06 -35.03
N LYS A 137 3.64 13.06 -36.30
CA LYS A 137 3.77 14.24 -37.20
C LYS A 137 2.44 14.89 -37.56
N GLU A 138 1.34 14.29 -37.07
CA GLU A 138 -0.03 14.65 -37.51
C GLU A 138 -0.73 15.57 -36.49
N TYR A 139 -0.14 16.74 -36.23
CA TYR A 139 -0.65 17.70 -35.24
C TYR A 139 -2.19 17.82 -35.22
N ARG A 140 -2.79 17.50 -34.07
CA ARG A 140 -4.23 17.49 -33.81
C ARG A 140 -5.03 16.66 -34.80
N ARG A 141 -4.56 15.45 -35.09
CA ARG A 141 -5.23 14.52 -36.01
C ARG A 141 -5.20 13.11 -35.47
N TRP A 142 -6.14 12.33 -35.96
CA TRP A 142 -6.16 10.89 -35.74
C TRP A 142 -5.12 10.22 -36.63
N SER A 143 -4.32 9.35 -36.03
CA SER A 143 -3.51 8.35 -36.71
C SER A 143 -4.20 6.98 -36.59
N SER A 144 -4.19 6.22 -37.68
CA SER A 144 -4.82 4.91 -37.76
C SER A 144 -3.85 3.89 -38.36
N HIS A 145 -3.54 2.85 -37.64
CA HIS A 145 -2.59 1.79 -38.03
C HIS A 145 -3.28 0.44 -38.09
N LYS A 146 -3.02 -0.35 -39.15
CA LYS A 146 -3.39 -1.75 -39.20
C LYS A 146 -2.57 -2.54 -38.18
N ALA A 147 -3.24 -3.35 -37.36
CA ALA A 147 -2.64 -4.14 -36.31
C ALA A 147 -3.25 -5.55 -36.29
N VAL A 148 -2.94 -6.34 -37.32
CA VAL A 148 -3.47 -7.71 -37.44
C VAL A 148 -2.71 -8.64 -36.53
N VAL A 149 -3.19 -8.78 -35.29
CA VAL A 149 -2.54 -9.56 -34.23
C VAL A 149 -3.57 -10.10 -33.24
N SER A 150 -3.30 -11.32 -32.72
CA SER A 150 -4.05 -11.90 -31.61
C SER A 150 -3.30 -11.66 -30.33
N THR A 151 -3.85 -10.87 -29.42
CA THR A 151 -3.20 -10.56 -28.13
C THR A 151 -4.20 -10.18 -27.04
N ARG A 152 -3.79 -10.32 -25.80
CA ARG A 152 -4.47 -9.74 -24.64
C ARG A 152 -3.86 -8.39 -24.21
N HIS A 153 -2.55 -8.22 -24.42
CA HIS A 153 -1.85 -7.03 -23.93
C HIS A 153 -1.21 -6.25 -25.08
N LEU A 154 -1.48 -4.97 -25.10
CA LEU A 154 -0.78 -3.99 -25.94
C LEU A 154 0.07 -3.10 -25.04
N ARG A 155 1.24 -2.68 -25.53
CA ARG A 155 2.08 -1.69 -24.86
C ARG A 155 2.29 -0.49 -25.77
N LEU A 156 1.94 0.67 -25.28
CA LEU A 156 2.22 1.97 -25.90
C LEU A 156 3.42 2.57 -25.18
N THR A 157 4.47 2.93 -25.92
CA THR A 157 5.67 3.55 -25.35
C THR A 157 5.89 4.93 -25.98
N LEU A 158 5.77 5.97 -25.14
CA LEU A 158 6.07 7.35 -25.49
C LEU A 158 7.54 7.65 -25.16
N GLU A 159 8.32 8.07 -26.12
CA GLU A 159 9.78 8.22 -25.98
C GLU A 159 10.17 9.37 -25.04
N SER A 160 9.39 10.46 -25.05
CA SER A 160 9.71 11.68 -24.30
C SER A 160 8.44 12.41 -23.84
N PRO A 161 8.57 13.38 -22.92
CA PRO A 161 7.43 14.20 -22.48
C PRO A 161 6.77 15.04 -23.58
N SER A 162 7.43 15.24 -24.71
CA SER A 162 6.85 15.94 -25.86
C SER A 162 6.00 15.04 -26.76
N ALA A 163 6.07 13.73 -26.61
CA ALA A 163 5.21 12.78 -27.30
C ALA A 163 3.84 12.75 -26.59
N LEU A 164 2.92 13.61 -26.99
CA LEU A 164 1.59 13.72 -26.39
C LEU A 164 0.54 13.11 -27.32
N ILE A 165 -0.14 12.11 -26.81
CA ILE A 165 -1.31 11.49 -27.46
C ILE A 165 -2.56 11.70 -26.61
N GLY A 166 -3.70 11.82 -27.27
CA GLY A 166 -5.01 11.82 -26.66
C GLY A 166 -5.63 10.43 -26.69
N GLU A 167 -6.91 10.38 -26.97
CA GLU A 167 -7.73 9.15 -26.98
C GLU A 167 -7.10 8.03 -27.80
N VAL A 168 -7.19 6.78 -27.29
CA VAL A 168 -6.78 5.55 -27.97
C VAL A 168 -7.99 4.67 -28.21
N LEU A 169 -8.20 4.26 -29.46
CA LEU A 169 -9.27 3.38 -29.87
C LEU A 169 -8.70 2.11 -30.50
N LEU A 170 -9.23 0.97 -30.06
CA LEU A 170 -8.87 -0.36 -30.58
C LEU A 170 -10.05 -0.95 -31.31
N TYR A 171 -9.77 -1.65 -32.40
CA TYR A 171 -10.78 -2.36 -33.18
C TYR A 171 -10.40 -3.83 -33.32
N GLY A 172 -11.37 -4.70 -33.18
CA GLY A 172 -11.14 -6.13 -33.25
C GLY A 172 -12.31 -6.93 -32.72
N THR A 173 -12.08 -8.22 -32.51
CA THR A 173 -13.09 -9.17 -32.00
C THR A 173 -12.49 -9.96 -30.84
N ALA A 174 -13.21 -10.05 -29.74
CA ALA A 174 -12.83 -10.91 -28.63
C ALA A 174 -12.94 -12.39 -29.03
N ARG A 175 -11.91 -13.19 -28.79
CA ARG A 175 -11.98 -14.66 -28.95
C ARG A 175 -12.80 -15.31 -27.85
N GLU A 176 -12.74 -14.73 -26.66
CA GLU A 176 -13.47 -15.16 -25.48
C GLU A 176 -14.03 -13.95 -24.73
N PRO A 177 -15.17 -14.08 -24.04
CA PRO A 177 -15.68 -12.99 -23.21
C PRO A 177 -14.64 -12.59 -22.15
N ARG A 178 -14.54 -11.30 -21.88
CA ARG A 178 -13.72 -10.80 -20.77
C ARG A 178 -14.23 -11.41 -19.46
N PRO A 179 -13.35 -12.01 -18.64
CA PRO A 179 -13.74 -12.50 -17.32
C PRO A 179 -14.35 -11.37 -16.48
N PRO A 180 -15.38 -11.67 -15.67
CA PRO A 180 -15.94 -10.67 -14.77
C PRO A 180 -14.87 -10.22 -13.77
N LEU A 181 -14.96 -8.96 -13.31
CA LEU A 181 -14.07 -8.47 -12.26
C LEU A 181 -14.19 -9.35 -11.01
N PRO A 182 -13.07 -9.64 -10.33
CA PRO A 182 -13.09 -10.41 -9.10
C PRO A 182 -14.02 -9.78 -8.06
N GLN A 183 -14.72 -10.61 -7.29
CA GLN A 183 -15.48 -10.13 -6.15
C GLN A 183 -14.53 -9.70 -5.03
N ALA A 184 -14.84 -8.59 -4.40
CA ALA A 184 -14.08 -8.10 -3.26
C ALA A 184 -14.19 -9.09 -2.07
N ARG A 185 -13.06 -9.33 -1.41
CA ARG A 185 -12.96 -10.17 -0.20
C ARG A 185 -12.28 -9.35 0.89
N PRO A 186 -13.06 -8.70 1.77
CA PRO A 186 -12.50 -7.92 2.86
C PRO A 186 -11.56 -8.73 3.75
N HIS A 187 -10.50 -8.09 4.18
CA HIS A 187 -9.53 -8.66 5.11
C HIS A 187 -9.94 -8.34 6.55
N THR A 188 -9.72 -9.27 7.48
CA THR A 188 -9.94 -9.01 8.91
C THR A 188 -8.76 -8.22 9.45
N GLN A 189 -9.00 -6.98 9.90
CA GLN A 189 -7.98 -6.12 10.47
C GLN A 189 -7.34 -6.69 11.73
N ALA A 190 -6.13 -6.21 12.07
CA ALA A 190 -5.50 -6.48 13.36
C ALA A 190 -6.32 -5.88 14.51
N LEU A 191 -6.16 -6.42 15.71
CA LEU A 191 -6.65 -5.78 16.93
C LEU A 191 -5.95 -4.45 17.18
N MET A 192 -6.65 -3.47 17.76
CA MET A 192 -6.13 -2.10 17.93
C MET A 192 -4.82 -2.02 18.70
N GLU A 193 -4.57 -2.93 19.64
CA GLU A 193 -3.29 -2.97 20.35
C GLU A 193 -2.09 -3.37 19.47
N SER A 194 -2.33 -4.10 18.37
CA SER A 194 -1.32 -4.46 17.37
C SER A 194 -1.35 -3.54 16.15
N PHE A 195 -2.48 -2.84 15.95
CA PHE A 195 -2.66 -1.85 14.88
C PHE A 195 -1.83 -0.60 15.14
N ILE A 196 -1.79 -0.11 16.39
CA ILE A 196 -1.12 1.12 16.79
C ILE A 196 0.38 0.86 16.89
N GLY A 197 1.14 1.33 15.93
CA GLY A 197 2.59 1.15 15.82
C GLY A 197 3.35 2.47 15.76
N ILE A 198 4.68 2.34 15.86
CA ILE A 198 5.62 3.47 15.90
C ILE A 198 6.87 3.12 15.12
N ASN A 199 7.50 4.13 14.51
CA ASN A 199 8.85 4.03 14.00
C ASN A 199 9.86 4.33 15.10
N GLY A 200 10.93 3.55 15.19
CA GLY A 200 11.98 3.75 16.20
C GLY A 200 13.28 3.06 15.85
N PHE A 201 14.20 3.10 16.77
CA PHE A 201 15.56 2.64 16.58
C PHE A 201 15.99 1.71 17.73
N VAL A 202 17.02 0.92 17.48
CA VAL A 202 17.57 -0.05 18.44
C VAL A 202 18.03 0.56 19.78
N ASP A 203 18.32 1.85 19.80
CA ASP A 203 18.75 2.60 20.99
C ASP A 203 17.61 3.39 21.67
N ASP A 204 16.36 3.17 21.24
CA ASP A 204 15.20 3.76 21.91
C ASP A 204 14.78 2.94 23.12
N PRO A 205 14.32 3.59 24.21
CA PRO A 205 13.91 2.89 25.42
C PRO A 205 12.64 2.04 25.22
N ILE A 206 12.69 0.77 25.59
CA ILE A 206 11.58 -0.17 25.45
C ILE A 206 10.29 0.34 26.11
N GLU A 207 10.39 0.96 27.28
CA GLU A 207 9.23 1.51 28.01
C GLU A 207 8.58 2.69 27.26
N ARG A 208 9.31 3.37 26.37
CA ARG A 208 8.75 4.42 25.51
C ARG A 208 8.10 3.82 24.28
N ILE A 209 8.73 2.82 23.67
CA ILE A 209 8.18 2.05 22.54
C ILE A 209 6.86 1.36 22.95
N ALA A 210 6.77 0.85 24.18
CA ALA A 210 5.61 0.10 24.69
C ALA A 210 4.31 0.93 24.82
N ALA A 211 4.33 2.24 24.55
CA ALA A 211 3.10 3.01 24.30
C ALA A 211 2.35 2.50 23.06
N CYS A 212 3.06 1.80 22.16
CA CYS A 212 2.54 1.17 20.94
C CYS A 212 2.70 -0.36 21.04
N GLY A 213 1.96 -1.10 20.22
CA GLY A 213 2.04 -2.56 20.19
C GLY A 213 2.86 -3.11 19.02
N HIS A 214 3.33 -2.23 18.15
CA HIS A 214 4.12 -2.59 17.00
C HIS A 214 5.24 -1.58 16.77
N LEU A 215 6.44 -2.07 16.50
CA LEU A 215 7.61 -1.26 16.18
C LEU A 215 8.05 -1.53 14.75
N ARG A 216 8.15 -0.49 13.92
CA ARG A 216 8.95 -0.50 12.71
C ARG A 216 10.35 -0.02 13.06
N GLU A 217 11.31 -0.93 13.04
CA GLU A 217 12.69 -0.63 13.41
C GLU A 217 13.52 -0.42 12.15
N TYR A 218 14.23 0.73 12.08
CA TYR A 218 15.13 1.01 10.98
C TYR A 218 16.42 0.22 11.14
N HIS A 219 16.64 -0.71 10.21
CA HIS A 219 17.78 -1.60 10.21
C HIS A 219 18.61 -1.46 8.93
N SER A 220 19.86 -1.09 9.06
CA SER A 220 20.71 -0.90 7.89
C SER A 220 21.45 -2.18 7.52
N TRP A 221 21.32 -2.62 6.28
CA TRP A 221 22.00 -3.80 5.74
C TRP A 221 23.53 -3.76 5.97
N GLN A 222 24.16 -2.59 5.81
CA GLN A 222 25.59 -2.44 6.07
C GLN A 222 26.02 -2.79 7.50
N TRP A 223 25.08 -2.83 8.43
CA TRP A 223 25.38 -3.22 9.80
C TRP A 223 25.62 -4.70 9.95
N ASP A 224 25.02 -5.50 9.11
CA ASP A 224 25.05 -6.97 9.17
C ASP A 224 26.14 -7.56 8.30
N GLU A 225 26.26 -7.19 7.06
CA GLU A 225 27.24 -7.73 6.13
C GLU A 225 28.58 -6.99 6.12
N GLY A 226 28.78 -6.08 7.06
CA GLY A 226 30.03 -5.35 7.15
C GLY A 226 30.21 -4.37 6.00
N ASN A 227 31.43 -3.92 5.82
CA ASN A 227 31.70 -2.75 5.06
C ASN A 227 32.72 -2.92 3.93
N GLN A 228 33.40 -4.06 3.82
CA GLN A 228 34.52 -4.19 2.88
C GLN A 228 34.59 -5.51 2.16
N ASP A 229 33.91 -6.54 2.61
CA ASP A 229 34.08 -7.88 2.10
C ASP A 229 32.74 -8.56 1.84
N SER A 230 32.48 -8.80 0.55
CA SER A 230 31.31 -9.57 0.11
C SER A 230 31.28 -11.00 0.66
N ALA A 231 32.41 -11.50 1.11
CA ALA A 231 32.55 -12.79 1.79
C ALA A 231 32.30 -12.68 3.30
N TYR A 232 31.84 -11.53 3.81
CA TYR A 232 31.60 -11.36 5.22
C TYR A 232 30.59 -12.38 5.75
N PRO A 233 31.01 -13.33 6.55
CA PRO A 233 30.17 -14.43 6.99
C PRO A 233 29.48 -14.14 8.34
N GLY A 234 29.48 -12.91 8.79
CA GLY A 234 29.02 -12.54 10.12
C GLY A 234 27.53 -12.28 10.22
N TYR A 235 26.77 -13.18 9.76
CA TYR A 235 25.41 -12.88 9.41
C TYR A 235 24.37 -13.72 10.13
N PRO A 236 23.24 -13.20 10.42
CA PRO A 236 22.98 -11.82 10.67
C PRO A 236 23.48 -11.46 12.08
N ASN A 237 23.78 -10.22 12.23
CA ASN A 237 23.75 -9.43 13.43
C ASN A 237 23.95 -10.15 14.77
N HIS A 238 25.13 -10.56 15.00
CA HIS A 238 25.59 -11.08 16.28
C HIS A 238 26.65 -10.16 16.84
N GLN A 239 26.84 -10.08 18.16
CA GLN A 239 27.88 -9.24 18.78
C GLN A 239 29.26 -9.45 18.19
N LEU A 240 29.61 -10.68 17.80
CA LEU A 240 30.89 -10.97 17.11
C LEU A 240 30.88 -10.56 15.63
N ALA A 241 29.70 -10.52 15.02
CA ALA A 241 29.51 -10.03 13.67
C ALA A 241 29.48 -8.51 13.61
N TRP A 242 29.06 -7.93 14.69
CA TRP A 242 28.78 -6.55 14.90
C TRP A 242 29.94 -5.70 15.36
N SER A 243 31.11 -6.07 15.20
CA SER A 243 32.23 -5.12 15.28
C SER A 243 32.60 -4.71 13.88
N PRO A 244 31.75 -3.91 13.20
CA PRO A 244 32.17 -3.39 11.93
C PRO A 244 33.38 -2.51 12.18
N SER A 245 34.34 -2.55 11.28
CA SER A 245 35.60 -1.79 11.40
C SER A 245 35.42 -0.26 11.47
N TRP A 246 34.23 0.23 11.16
CA TRP A 246 33.87 1.64 11.26
C TRP A 246 33.39 2.06 12.66
N VAL A 247 33.07 1.09 13.52
CA VAL A 247 32.78 1.37 14.92
C VAL A 247 34.06 1.21 15.71
N SER A 248 34.64 2.30 16.11
CA SER A 248 35.92 2.31 16.83
C SER A 248 35.77 1.79 18.25
N GLY A 249 36.41 0.68 18.57
CA GLY A 249 36.61 0.16 19.91
C GLY A 249 35.91 -1.15 20.22
N PRO A 250 36.43 -1.96 21.13
CA PRO A 250 35.80 -3.16 21.62
C PRO A 250 34.52 -2.83 22.43
N GLY A 251 33.43 -3.50 22.15
CA GLY A 251 32.15 -3.32 22.87
C GLY A 251 31.18 -2.34 22.22
N TRP A 252 31.45 -1.85 21.02
CA TRP A 252 30.51 -1.07 20.24
C TRP A 252 29.73 -2.00 19.29
N GLY A 253 28.44 -1.88 19.30
CA GLY A 253 27.49 -2.68 18.53
C GLY A 253 26.20 -2.87 19.29
N TRP A 254 25.19 -3.42 18.61
CA TRP A 254 23.88 -3.66 19.20
C TRP A 254 23.65 -5.17 19.34
N ASP A 255 23.09 -5.60 20.45
CA ASP A 255 22.61 -6.96 20.62
C ASP A 255 21.13 -7.04 20.19
N PHE A 256 20.89 -7.29 18.89
CA PHE A 256 19.54 -7.39 18.37
C PHE A 256 18.78 -8.64 18.86
N ASP A 257 19.47 -9.70 19.22
CA ASP A 257 18.82 -10.84 19.89
C ASP A 257 18.19 -10.41 21.21
N ALA A 258 18.93 -9.62 22.00
CA ALA A 258 18.43 -9.09 23.27
C ALA A 258 17.35 -8.01 23.04
N PHE A 259 17.54 -7.12 22.10
CA PHE A 259 16.59 -6.05 21.78
C PHE A 259 15.23 -6.62 21.35
N TYR A 260 15.21 -7.52 20.37
CA TYR A 260 13.96 -8.11 19.89
C TYR A 260 13.28 -8.99 20.95
N ARG A 261 14.06 -9.63 21.83
CA ARG A 261 13.52 -10.37 22.98
C ARG A 261 12.86 -9.43 23.98
N GLN A 262 13.48 -8.32 24.32
CA GLN A 262 12.92 -7.33 25.23
C GLN A 262 11.63 -6.72 24.67
N LEU A 263 11.56 -6.44 23.36
CA LEU A 263 10.33 -5.99 22.71
C LEU A 263 9.22 -7.04 22.84
N LYS A 264 9.52 -8.30 22.53
CA LYS A 264 8.57 -9.42 22.65
C LYS A 264 8.06 -9.57 24.08
N ASP A 265 8.95 -9.49 25.06
CA ASP A 265 8.60 -9.60 26.49
C ASP A 265 7.74 -8.41 26.95
N ALA A 266 7.91 -7.25 26.35
CA ALA A 266 7.08 -6.06 26.56
C ALA A 266 5.74 -6.08 25.77
N GLY A 267 5.47 -7.14 25.00
CA GLY A 267 4.26 -7.27 24.18
C GLY A 267 4.25 -6.34 22.97
N VAL A 268 5.44 -6.02 22.45
CA VAL A 268 5.62 -5.23 21.20
C VAL A 268 6.10 -6.15 20.09
N GLU A 269 5.34 -6.24 19.01
CA GLU A 269 5.76 -6.94 17.80
C GLU A 269 6.69 -6.02 16.99
N VAL A 270 7.78 -6.57 16.46
CA VAL A 270 8.73 -5.81 15.66
C VAL A 270 8.70 -6.22 14.19
N ALA A 271 8.76 -5.24 13.30
CA ALA A 271 9.01 -5.40 11.87
C ALA A 271 10.26 -4.58 11.49
N PRO A 272 11.43 -5.21 11.39
CA PRO A 272 12.62 -4.54 10.91
C PRO A 272 12.44 -4.10 9.44
N CYS A 273 12.72 -2.83 9.17
CA CYS A 273 12.85 -2.28 7.82
C CYS A 273 14.31 -2.42 7.40
N LEU A 274 14.60 -3.47 6.65
CA LEU A 274 15.94 -3.79 6.17
C LEU A 274 16.25 -2.91 4.96
N GLN A 275 17.02 -1.86 5.17
CA GLN A 275 17.22 -0.81 4.17
C GLN A 275 18.69 -0.52 3.88
N GLY A 276 18.89 0.16 2.77
CA GLY A 276 20.19 0.62 2.32
C GLY A 276 21.00 -0.50 1.67
N CYS A 277 21.74 -0.16 0.65
CA CYS A 277 22.59 -1.10 -0.06
C CYS A 277 23.90 -1.35 0.68
N ALA A 278 24.37 -2.59 0.67
CA ALA A 278 25.66 -2.93 1.26
C ALA A 278 26.83 -2.27 0.50
N PRO A 279 27.86 -1.76 1.21
CA PRO A 279 28.96 -1.04 0.59
C PRO A 279 29.76 -1.83 -0.46
N TYR A 280 29.83 -3.13 -0.36
CA TYR A 280 30.53 -3.95 -1.35
C TYR A 280 29.85 -3.96 -2.74
N LEU A 281 28.56 -3.55 -2.82
CA LEU A 281 27.82 -3.44 -4.08
C LEU A 281 27.91 -2.03 -4.69
N VAL A 282 27.89 -0.98 -3.85
CA VAL A 282 27.76 0.41 -4.31
C VAL A 282 28.89 1.32 -3.83
N GLY A 283 29.81 0.84 -2.98
CA GLY A 283 30.86 1.65 -2.35
C GLY A 283 30.43 2.31 -1.05
N PHE A 284 31.37 3.05 -0.43
CA PHE A 284 31.20 3.64 0.92
C PHE A 284 30.55 5.02 0.94
N ASP A 285 30.22 5.57 -0.21
CA ASP A 285 29.56 6.86 -0.28
C ASP A 285 28.16 6.77 0.31
N LYS A 286 27.85 7.61 1.30
CA LYS A 286 26.55 7.66 1.96
C LYS A 286 25.40 7.93 0.98
N GLU A 287 25.64 8.72 -0.05
CA GLU A 287 24.64 9.07 -1.05
C GLU A 287 24.23 7.86 -1.91
N ARG A 288 25.13 6.89 -2.05
CA ARG A 288 24.90 5.69 -2.83
C ARG A 288 24.18 4.56 -2.07
N ARG A 289 23.94 4.70 -0.78
CA ARG A 289 23.23 3.69 0.03
C ARG A 289 21.82 3.42 -0.44
N ASP A 290 21.18 4.41 -1.05
CA ASP A 290 19.82 4.28 -1.56
C ASP A 290 19.76 3.65 -2.97
N GLU A 291 20.91 3.42 -3.62
CA GLU A 291 20.93 2.80 -4.95
C GLU A 291 20.44 1.36 -4.92
N LYS A 292 19.84 0.94 -6.03
CA LYS A 292 19.38 -0.44 -6.22
C LYS A 292 20.53 -1.43 -6.05
N PRO A 293 20.35 -2.55 -5.32
CA PRO A 293 21.41 -3.52 -5.05
C PRO A 293 21.65 -4.48 -6.22
N VAL A 294 21.83 -3.96 -7.43
CA VAL A 294 21.95 -4.76 -8.66
C VAL A 294 23.35 -4.84 -9.24
N ALA A 295 24.33 -4.12 -8.66
CA ALA A 295 25.74 -4.13 -9.10
C ALA A 295 25.92 -3.94 -10.64
N GLY A 296 25.11 -3.07 -11.24
CA GLY A 296 25.14 -2.79 -12.68
C GLY A 296 24.43 -3.80 -13.59
N GLN A 297 23.76 -4.80 -13.00
CA GLN A 297 22.92 -5.74 -13.74
C GLN A 297 21.55 -5.13 -14.07
N ASP A 298 20.74 -5.84 -14.88
CA ASP A 298 19.39 -5.42 -15.24
C ASP A 298 18.48 -5.42 -14.00
N PRO A 299 17.95 -4.26 -13.57
CA PRO A 299 17.10 -4.19 -12.39
C PRO A 299 15.69 -4.81 -12.58
N THR A 300 15.30 -5.19 -13.80
CA THR A 300 14.03 -5.87 -14.04
C THR A 300 14.12 -7.39 -13.85
N GLU A 301 15.34 -7.92 -13.67
CA GLU A 301 15.60 -9.34 -13.51
C GLU A 301 15.76 -9.73 -12.04
N PRO A 302 14.98 -10.70 -11.51
CA PRO A 302 15.10 -11.16 -10.13
C PRO A 302 16.52 -11.64 -9.74
N GLY A 303 17.25 -12.22 -10.68
CA GLY A 303 18.64 -12.69 -10.48
C GLY A 303 19.60 -11.58 -10.09
N SER A 304 19.31 -10.32 -10.46
CA SER A 304 20.13 -9.15 -10.11
C SER A 304 20.10 -8.83 -8.61
N TYR A 305 19.13 -9.35 -7.87
CA TYR A 305 18.90 -9.09 -6.45
C TYR A 305 19.32 -10.25 -5.52
N ILE A 306 20.06 -11.24 -6.02
CA ILE A 306 20.48 -12.41 -5.21
C ILE A 306 21.17 -11.99 -3.91
N ALA A 307 22.05 -10.98 -3.94
CA ALA A 307 22.76 -10.52 -2.75
C ALA A 307 21.79 -10.02 -1.67
N HIS A 308 20.80 -9.19 -2.04
CA HIS A 308 19.79 -8.68 -1.15
C HIS A 308 18.88 -9.80 -0.64
N ALA A 309 18.38 -10.65 -1.50
CA ALA A 309 17.51 -11.76 -1.13
C ALA A 309 18.21 -12.83 -0.26
N SER A 310 19.52 -13.02 -0.44
CA SER A 310 20.34 -13.85 0.46
C SER A 310 20.50 -13.19 1.83
N TYR A 311 20.62 -11.87 1.88
CA TYR A 311 20.61 -11.10 3.13
C TYR A 311 19.32 -11.33 3.92
N LEU A 312 18.16 -11.15 3.26
CA LEU A 312 16.88 -11.36 3.89
C LEU A 312 16.68 -12.81 4.34
N PHE A 313 17.17 -13.79 3.56
CA PHE A 313 17.19 -15.20 3.96
C PHE A 313 17.89 -15.39 5.31
N GLN A 314 19.12 -14.85 5.46
CA GLN A 314 19.93 -15.00 6.68
C GLN A 314 19.22 -14.36 7.89
N PHE A 315 18.62 -13.19 7.70
CA PHE A 315 17.86 -12.50 8.74
C PHE A 315 16.62 -13.30 9.16
N ALA A 316 15.88 -13.80 8.20
CA ALA A 316 14.70 -14.65 8.42
C ALA A 316 15.09 -15.99 9.09
N ALA A 317 16.18 -16.61 8.67
CA ALA A 317 16.69 -17.84 9.27
C ALA A 317 16.99 -17.68 10.77
N ARG A 318 17.57 -16.53 11.16
CA ARG A 318 17.88 -16.28 12.56
C ARG A 318 16.65 -15.97 13.39
N TYR A 319 15.87 -14.98 12.97
CA TYR A 319 14.82 -14.38 13.80
C TYR A 319 13.42 -14.98 13.59
N GLY A 320 13.23 -15.75 12.53
CA GLY A 320 11.99 -16.45 12.24
C GLY A 320 11.68 -17.61 13.20
N ASN A 321 10.65 -18.34 12.89
CA ASN A 321 10.13 -19.44 13.72
C ASN A 321 10.67 -20.82 13.30
N THR A 322 11.27 -20.91 12.10
CA THR A 322 11.72 -22.17 11.52
C THR A 322 13.24 -22.32 11.69
N ARG A 323 13.70 -23.49 12.10
CA ARG A 323 15.13 -23.82 12.10
C ARG A 323 15.58 -24.10 10.68
N CYS A 324 16.63 -23.42 10.24
CA CYS A 324 17.27 -23.62 8.94
C CYS A 324 18.39 -24.65 9.00
N ASP A 325 18.68 -25.26 7.85
CA ASP A 325 19.89 -26.04 7.62
C ASP A 325 21.13 -25.16 7.84
N GLU A 326 22.03 -25.58 8.73
CA GLU A 326 23.23 -24.84 9.10
C GLU A 326 24.17 -24.61 7.92
N THR A 327 24.13 -25.47 6.91
CA THR A 327 24.94 -25.34 5.69
C THR A 327 24.55 -24.14 4.84
N LEU A 328 23.35 -23.59 5.03
CA LEU A 328 22.85 -22.40 4.35
C LEU A 328 23.19 -21.09 5.09
N LEU A 329 23.69 -21.20 6.34
CA LEU A 329 23.99 -20.02 7.16
C LEU A 329 25.38 -19.47 6.85
N LYS A 330 25.45 -18.15 6.67
CA LYS A 330 26.70 -17.41 6.45
C LYS A 330 27.22 -16.86 7.76
N LEU A 331 27.91 -17.68 8.56
CA LEU A 331 28.41 -17.34 9.87
C LEU A 331 29.91 -17.04 9.84
N LYS A 332 30.36 -16.06 10.61
CA LYS A 332 31.78 -15.84 10.89
C LYS A 332 32.37 -17.04 11.68
N PRO A 333 33.65 -17.35 11.48
CA PRO A 333 34.36 -18.29 12.34
C PRO A 333 34.20 -17.95 13.83
N GLY A 334 33.75 -18.90 14.62
CA GLY A 334 33.51 -18.72 16.07
C GLY A 334 32.17 -18.06 16.44
N GLN A 335 31.37 -17.65 15.48
CA GLN A 335 30.02 -17.16 15.72
C GLN A 335 29.09 -18.35 16.09
N PRO A 336 28.29 -18.24 17.16
CA PRO A 336 27.37 -19.33 17.51
C PRO A 336 26.28 -19.48 16.45
N VAL A 337 25.99 -20.74 16.12
CA VAL A 337 24.87 -21.08 15.24
C VAL A 337 23.56 -20.80 15.98
N ARG A 338 22.73 -19.91 15.44
CA ARG A 338 21.39 -19.60 15.95
C ARG A 338 20.44 -19.43 14.79
N SER A 339 19.36 -20.20 14.78
CA SER A 339 18.26 -20.06 13.84
C SER A 339 16.93 -20.37 14.51
N GLY A 340 15.84 -19.87 13.98
CA GLY A 340 14.50 -20.13 14.50
C GLY A 340 14.26 -19.53 15.89
N LEU A 341 14.78 -18.31 16.18
CA LEU A 341 14.64 -17.67 17.49
C LEU A 341 13.22 -17.22 17.81
N ASN A 342 12.32 -17.20 16.82
CA ASN A 342 10.92 -16.80 16.94
C ASN A 342 10.75 -15.40 17.58
N LEU A 343 11.51 -14.43 17.10
CA LEU A 343 11.50 -13.05 17.59
C LEU A 343 10.88 -12.07 16.62
N VAL A 344 10.90 -12.38 15.31
CA VAL A 344 10.41 -11.52 14.25
C VAL A 344 9.45 -12.32 13.38
N ARG A 345 8.32 -11.71 13.02
CA ARG A 345 7.28 -12.30 12.16
C ARG A 345 7.18 -11.59 10.81
N TYR A 346 7.58 -10.33 10.74
CA TYR A 346 7.50 -9.47 9.57
C TYR A 346 8.87 -8.89 9.26
N ILE A 347 9.25 -8.84 7.99
CA ILE A 347 10.44 -8.16 7.50
C ILE A 347 10.01 -7.23 6.37
N GLU A 348 10.34 -5.94 6.48
CA GLU A 348 10.17 -4.97 5.41
C GLU A 348 11.46 -4.92 4.59
N ASN A 349 11.35 -5.02 3.26
CA ASN A 349 12.51 -5.25 2.40
C ASN A 349 13.17 -3.99 1.83
N TRP A 350 12.63 -2.81 2.06
CA TRP A 350 13.21 -1.52 1.66
C TRP A 350 12.48 -0.36 2.29
N ASN A 351 13.02 0.88 2.12
CA ASN A 351 12.34 2.11 2.50
C ASN A 351 12.20 3.03 1.30
N GLU A 352 10.95 3.42 0.99
CA GLU A 352 10.59 4.37 -0.07
C GLU A 352 11.30 4.07 -1.41
N PRO A 353 11.06 2.89 -2.01
CA PRO A 353 11.74 2.51 -3.25
C PRO A 353 11.40 3.46 -4.42
N ASP A 354 10.25 4.11 -4.37
CA ASP A 354 9.73 5.07 -5.37
C ASP A 354 10.21 6.51 -5.17
N LYS A 355 11.37 6.71 -4.52
CA LYS A 355 11.91 8.05 -4.18
C LYS A 355 12.21 8.90 -5.42
N TRP A 356 11.25 9.76 -5.76
CA TRP A 356 11.36 10.69 -6.90
C TRP A 356 12.34 11.85 -6.68
N TRP A 357 12.77 12.08 -5.45
CA TRP A 357 13.74 13.12 -5.08
C TRP A 357 15.20 12.66 -5.20
N LYS A 358 15.42 11.43 -5.58
CA LYS A 358 16.73 10.84 -5.88
C LYS A 358 16.90 10.65 -7.39
N ASP A 359 18.06 10.17 -7.78
CA ASP A 359 18.35 9.82 -9.18
C ASP A 359 17.77 8.47 -9.61
N ARG A 360 17.99 8.11 -10.87
CA ARG A 360 17.50 6.86 -11.46
C ARG A 360 18.11 5.62 -10.81
N ALA A 361 19.33 5.71 -10.27
CA ALA A 361 19.98 4.58 -9.61
C ALA A 361 19.26 4.20 -8.31
N SER A 362 18.66 5.17 -7.62
CA SER A 362 17.96 4.99 -6.35
C SER A 362 16.45 4.83 -6.49
N HIS A 363 15.89 5.22 -7.64
CA HIS A 363 14.45 5.15 -7.90
C HIS A 363 14.08 3.81 -8.54
N PHE A 364 13.28 3.02 -7.87
CA PHE A 364 12.70 1.80 -8.45
C PHE A 364 11.46 2.13 -9.26
N GLN A 365 11.41 1.64 -10.48
CA GLN A 365 10.14 1.52 -11.20
C GLN A 365 9.37 0.28 -10.70
N PRO A 366 8.05 0.20 -10.90
CA PRO A 366 7.25 -0.92 -10.37
C PRO A 366 7.74 -2.31 -10.76
N PHE A 367 8.21 -2.50 -12.00
CA PHE A 367 8.73 -3.78 -12.48
C PHE A 367 10.06 -4.14 -11.80
N GLU A 368 10.91 -3.17 -11.52
CA GLU A 368 12.18 -3.37 -10.81
C GLU A 368 11.95 -3.75 -9.36
N LEU A 369 10.99 -3.07 -8.68
CA LEU A 369 10.62 -3.42 -7.31
C LEU A 369 9.96 -4.81 -7.26
N ALA A 370 9.11 -5.14 -8.23
CA ALA A 370 8.49 -6.47 -8.30
C ALA A 370 9.54 -7.58 -8.50
N ALA A 371 10.57 -7.34 -9.31
CA ALA A 371 11.69 -8.26 -9.50
C ALA A 371 12.50 -8.46 -8.19
N MET A 372 12.83 -7.36 -7.49
CA MET A 372 13.47 -7.44 -6.17
C MET A 372 12.60 -8.20 -5.17
N CYS A 373 11.33 -7.84 -5.04
CA CYS A 373 10.40 -8.52 -4.14
C CYS A 373 10.27 -10.01 -4.47
N SER A 374 10.32 -10.40 -5.74
CA SER A 374 10.26 -11.81 -6.13
C SER A 374 11.49 -12.60 -5.68
N ALA A 375 12.68 -12.00 -5.78
CA ALA A 375 13.89 -12.59 -5.22
C ALA A 375 13.81 -12.70 -3.68
N ASP A 376 13.40 -11.61 -3.03
CA ASP A 376 13.31 -11.49 -1.58
C ASP A 376 12.25 -12.39 -0.95
N TYR A 377 11.12 -12.61 -1.65
CA TYR A 377 10.01 -13.39 -1.14
C TYR A 377 10.36 -14.86 -0.99
N ASP A 378 10.68 -15.52 -2.10
CA ASP A 378 10.89 -16.98 -2.16
C ASP A 378 12.02 -17.42 -3.11
N GLY A 379 12.98 -16.52 -3.40
CA GLY A 379 14.03 -16.79 -4.36
C GLY A 379 13.48 -16.95 -5.78
N HIS A 380 12.52 -16.13 -6.18
CA HIS A 380 11.83 -16.21 -7.46
C HIS A 380 11.27 -17.62 -7.71
N LYS A 381 10.33 -18.05 -6.84
CA LYS A 381 9.74 -19.41 -6.86
C LYS A 381 10.81 -20.51 -6.73
N GLY A 382 11.88 -20.28 -5.96
CA GLY A 382 12.97 -21.22 -5.72
C GLY A 382 14.05 -21.25 -6.81
N ASN A 383 13.89 -20.53 -7.91
CA ASN A 383 14.84 -20.57 -9.05
C ASN A 383 16.23 -20.01 -8.70
N LEU A 384 16.34 -19.16 -7.67
CA LEU A 384 17.61 -18.56 -7.25
C LEU A 384 18.36 -19.36 -6.19
N GLY A 385 17.82 -20.52 -5.78
CA GLY A 385 18.46 -21.45 -4.85
C GLY A 385 17.91 -21.39 -3.43
N PRO A 386 18.24 -22.39 -2.57
CA PRO A 386 17.61 -22.60 -1.27
C PRO A 386 18.01 -21.56 -0.21
N GLY A 387 19.16 -20.88 -0.35
CA GLY A 387 19.68 -19.85 0.58
C GLY A 387 19.24 -18.43 0.21
N VAL A 388 18.15 -18.25 -0.54
CA VAL A 388 17.69 -16.97 -1.09
C VAL A 388 16.20 -16.82 -0.85
N GLY A 389 15.79 -15.69 -0.28
CA GLY A 389 14.38 -15.35 -0.05
C GLY A 389 13.86 -15.77 1.33
N VAL A 390 12.97 -14.93 1.86
CA VAL A 390 12.43 -15.03 3.23
C VAL A 390 11.68 -16.34 3.45
N LYS A 391 10.83 -16.76 2.49
CA LYS A 391 10.00 -17.96 2.59
C LYS A 391 10.80 -19.25 2.57
N ASN A 392 11.98 -19.25 1.98
CA ASN A 392 12.89 -20.40 1.98
C ASN A 392 13.58 -20.57 3.34
N ALA A 393 13.72 -19.49 4.11
CA ALA A 393 14.21 -19.55 5.50
C ALA A 393 13.09 -19.87 6.49
N ASP A 394 11.98 -19.17 6.40
CA ASP A 394 10.80 -19.38 7.26
C ASP A 394 9.51 -19.15 6.45
N PRO A 395 8.77 -20.23 6.10
CA PRO A 395 7.52 -20.11 5.33
C PRO A 395 6.45 -19.26 6.03
N ASN A 396 6.50 -19.13 7.35
CA ASN A 396 5.53 -18.38 8.14
C ASN A 396 5.89 -16.88 8.26
N MET A 397 7.15 -16.50 8.01
CA MET A 397 7.55 -15.10 8.03
C MET A 397 6.91 -14.34 6.89
N LYS A 398 6.43 -13.14 7.16
CA LYS A 398 5.77 -12.28 6.18
C LYS A 398 6.73 -11.25 5.61
N LEU A 399 6.77 -11.16 4.30
CA LEU A 399 7.47 -10.09 3.59
C LEU A 399 6.56 -8.88 3.47
N VAL A 400 7.02 -7.76 4.03
CA VAL A 400 6.40 -6.44 3.90
C VAL A 400 7.08 -5.72 2.73
N LEU A 401 6.29 -5.25 1.78
CA LEU A 401 6.76 -4.39 0.69
C LEU A 401 7.43 -3.15 1.29
N GLY A 402 8.59 -2.75 0.80
CA GLY A 402 9.21 -1.47 1.17
C GLY A 402 8.19 -0.34 1.03
N GLY A 403 7.95 0.42 2.11
CA GLY A 403 6.90 1.42 2.15
C GLY A 403 7.02 2.40 1.00
N LEU A 404 6.02 2.41 0.10
CA LEU A 404 5.97 3.39 -0.99
C LEU A 404 5.70 4.77 -0.41
N ALA A 405 6.45 5.78 -0.86
CA ALA A 405 6.33 7.15 -0.37
C ALA A 405 4.96 7.80 -0.66
N ARG A 406 4.14 7.17 -1.51
CA ARG A 406 2.78 7.59 -1.82
C ARG A 406 1.83 6.39 -1.92
N PRO A 407 0.53 6.56 -1.58
CA PRO A 407 -0.48 5.51 -1.72
C PRO A 407 -0.97 5.39 -3.18
N GLU A 408 -0.07 5.12 -4.12
CA GLU A 408 -0.37 5.06 -5.54
C GLU A 408 -0.81 3.66 -5.99
N ILE A 409 -2.08 3.52 -6.33
CA ILE A 409 -2.65 2.26 -6.83
C ILE A 409 -2.01 1.86 -8.17
N GLU A 410 -1.65 2.82 -9.02
CA GLU A 410 -1.03 2.55 -10.32
C GLU A 410 0.33 1.83 -10.17
N TYR A 411 1.09 2.16 -9.13
CA TYR A 411 2.32 1.46 -8.82
C TYR A 411 2.05 -0.03 -8.52
N LEU A 412 1.03 -0.30 -7.70
CA LEU A 412 0.62 -1.66 -7.34
C LEU A 412 0.01 -2.43 -8.52
N LYS A 413 -0.74 -1.75 -9.41
CA LYS A 413 -1.26 -2.34 -10.65
C LYS A 413 -0.12 -2.83 -11.55
N ALA A 414 0.92 -2.02 -11.72
CA ALA A 414 2.08 -2.40 -12.52
C ALA A 414 2.86 -3.57 -11.88
N MET A 415 3.09 -3.56 -10.57
CA MET A 415 3.70 -4.71 -9.88
C MET A 415 2.87 -5.99 -10.03
N LYS A 416 1.54 -5.87 -9.94
CA LYS A 416 0.63 -7.01 -10.15
C LYS A 416 0.70 -7.54 -11.58
N LEU A 417 0.81 -6.67 -12.58
CA LEU A 417 1.00 -7.06 -13.97
C LEU A 417 2.33 -7.81 -14.15
N TRP A 418 3.41 -7.33 -13.53
CA TRP A 418 4.69 -8.05 -13.53
C TRP A 418 4.53 -9.46 -12.93
N ALA A 419 3.82 -9.59 -11.81
CA ALA A 419 3.56 -10.89 -11.20
C ALA A 419 2.71 -11.81 -12.10
N GLN A 420 1.78 -11.27 -12.88
CA GLN A 420 1.06 -12.05 -13.89
C GLN A 420 2.00 -12.61 -14.97
N PHE A 421 2.99 -11.83 -15.40
CA PHE A 421 3.92 -12.25 -16.44
C PHE A 421 5.00 -13.23 -15.95
N HIS A 422 5.43 -13.11 -14.69
CA HIS A 422 6.62 -13.80 -14.20
C HIS A 422 6.35 -14.78 -13.04
N ARG A 423 5.13 -14.75 -12.44
CA ARG A 423 4.78 -15.55 -11.26
C ARG A 423 3.36 -16.13 -11.32
N GLU A 424 2.75 -16.22 -12.49
CA GLU A 424 1.37 -16.74 -12.64
C GLU A 424 0.33 -15.98 -11.80
N GLY A 425 0.61 -14.71 -11.53
CA GLY A 425 -0.25 -13.83 -10.73
C GLY A 425 0.00 -13.85 -9.22
N ASP A 426 0.95 -14.67 -8.73
CA ASP A 426 1.33 -14.67 -7.32
C ASP A 426 2.13 -13.40 -6.97
N PHE A 427 1.50 -12.48 -6.23
CA PHE A 427 2.09 -11.20 -5.85
C PHE A 427 3.18 -11.41 -4.78
N PRO A 428 4.45 -10.97 -5.01
CA PRO A 428 5.60 -11.33 -4.19
C PRO A 428 5.74 -10.48 -2.92
N ALA A 429 4.69 -10.31 -2.16
CA ALA A 429 4.68 -9.73 -0.82
C ALA A 429 3.43 -10.20 -0.07
N ASP A 430 3.50 -10.29 1.25
CA ASP A 430 2.35 -10.58 2.13
C ASP A 430 1.63 -9.30 2.55
N VAL A 431 2.36 -8.19 2.62
CA VAL A 431 1.88 -6.89 3.08
C VAL A 431 2.20 -5.82 2.05
N ILE A 432 1.19 -5.09 1.64
CA ILE A 432 1.30 -3.85 0.85
C ILE A 432 1.56 -2.72 1.85
N ASN A 433 2.64 -1.97 1.65
CA ASN A 433 3.06 -0.96 2.61
C ASN A 433 3.22 0.41 1.94
N LEU A 434 2.69 1.45 2.59
CA LEU A 434 2.53 2.78 2.03
C LEU A 434 2.84 3.84 3.08
N HIS A 435 3.33 4.99 2.65
CA HIS A 435 3.51 6.17 3.47
C HIS A 435 2.52 7.26 3.06
N HIS A 436 2.11 8.09 4.02
CA HIS A 436 1.35 9.29 3.73
C HIS A 436 1.43 10.30 4.86
N TYR A 437 1.76 11.54 4.53
CA TYR A 437 1.78 12.66 5.47
C TYR A 437 0.71 13.67 5.07
N SER A 438 -0.28 13.87 5.94
CA SER A 438 -1.37 14.81 5.71
C SER A 438 -0.85 16.26 5.77
N ASN A 439 -0.84 16.93 4.63
CA ASN A 439 -0.41 18.33 4.49
C ASN A 439 -1.18 19.05 3.37
N ASP A 440 -1.05 20.38 3.34
CA ASP A 440 -1.80 21.25 2.41
C ASP A 440 -1.36 21.13 0.93
N ALA A 441 -0.34 20.32 0.64
CA ALA A 441 0.07 19.98 -0.73
C ALA A 441 -0.39 18.58 -1.16
N GLY A 442 -1.20 17.88 -0.34
CA GLY A 442 -1.77 16.57 -0.66
C GLY A 442 -0.83 15.39 -0.46
N GLY A 443 0.24 15.54 0.33
CA GLY A 443 1.20 14.50 0.67
C GLY A 443 2.65 14.85 0.31
N GLN A 444 3.54 13.87 0.35
CA GLN A 444 4.99 14.07 0.16
C GLN A 444 5.39 14.62 -1.21
N GLY A 445 4.59 14.40 -2.25
CA GLY A 445 4.96 14.80 -3.63
C GLY A 445 4.80 16.27 -3.96
N GLY A 446 4.27 17.08 -3.04
CA GLY A 446 4.05 18.51 -3.22
C GLY A 446 5.08 19.37 -2.49
N ASN A 447 4.82 20.67 -2.46
CA ASN A 447 5.57 21.64 -1.67
C ASN A 447 4.67 22.16 -0.53
N PRO A 448 4.54 21.41 0.58
CA PRO A 448 3.66 21.81 1.66
C PRO A 448 4.16 23.06 2.39
N ALA A 449 3.20 23.85 2.88
CA ALA A 449 3.47 24.94 3.80
C ALA A 449 3.20 24.54 5.26
N ALA A 450 2.26 23.59 5.45
CA ALA A 450 1.89 23.09 6.78
C ALA A 450 1.23 21.71 6.72
N GLY A 451 1.28 20.97 7.83
CA GLY A 451 0.38 19.85 8.06
C GLY A 451 -1.07 20.31 8.18
N ILE A 452 -1.99 19.41 7.82
CA ILE A 452 -3.44 19.58 7.99
C ILE A 452 -4.02 18.39 8.74
N SER A 453 -5.24 18.54 9.30
CA SER A 453 -5.88 17.43 9.99
C SER A 453 -6.17 16.25 9.04
N PRO A 454 -6.25 15.01 9.55
CA PRO A 454 -6.53 13.85 8.73
C PRO A 454 -7.87 13.94 7.98
N GLU A 455 -8.86 14.65 8.54
CA GLU A 455 -10.15 14.88 7.90
C GLU A 455 -10.05 15.89 6.76
N ALA A 456 -9.27 16.97 6.94
CA ALA A 456 -9.05 17.96 5.88
C ALA A 456 -8.26 17.39 4.69
N ASP A 457 -7.38 16.42 4.95
CA ASP A 457 -6.65 15.69 3.91
C ASP A 457 -7.52 14.61 3.22
N GLY A 458 -8.63 14.19 3.82
CA GLY A 458 -9.40 13.04 3.35
C GLY A 458 -8.63 11.72 3.53
N LEU A 459 -7.85 11.59 4.61
CA LEU A 459 -6.97 10.45 4.89
C LEU A 459 -7.73 9.11 4.83
N ARG A 460 -8.91 9.05 5.44
CA ARG A 460 -9.74 7.85 5.43
C ARG A 460 -10.14 7.45 4.01
N GLU A 461 -10.74 8.35 3.27
CA GLU A 461 -11.24 8.13 1.91
C GLU A 461 -10.11 7.74 0.93
N ARG A 462 -8.93 8.31 1.14
CA ARG A 462 -7.71 7.96 0.39
C ARG A 462 -7.35 6.48 0.57
N PHE A 463 -7.28 6.01 1.81
CA PHE A 463 -6.92 4.63 2.10
C PHE A 463 -8.06 3.64 1.87
N GLU A 464 -9.32 4.04 2.01
CA GLU A 464 -10.47 3.21 1.60
C GLU A 464 -10.41 2.82 0.11
N ARG A 465 -9.92 3.72 -0.77
CA ARG A 465 -9.72 3.38 -2.18
C ARG A 465 -8.68 2.29 -2.37
N VAL A 466 -7.56 2.37 -1.65
CA VAL A 466 -6.48 1.36 -1.69
C VAL A 466 -6.99 0.02 -1.14
N VAL A 467 -7.71 0.05 -0.01
CA VAL A 467 -8.28 -1.15 0.62
C VAL A 467 -9.29 -1.83 -0.32
N ARG A 468 -10.21 -1.07 -0.92
CA ARG A 468 -11.17 -1.63 -1.89
C ARG A 468 -10.48 -2.25 -3.10
N TRP A 469 -9.39 -1.65 -3.58
CA TRP A 469 -8.60 -2.21 -4.66
C TRP A 469 -7.92 -3.52 -4.23
N ARG A 470 -7.28 -3.54 -3.04
CA ARG A 470 -6.67 -4.74 -2.46
C ARG A 470 -7.67 -5.89 -2.32
N ASP A 471 -8.84 -5.61 -1.73
CA ASP A 471 -9.88 -6.62 -1.47
C ASP A 471 -10.35 -7.30 -2.75
N ARG A 472 -10.31 -6.59 -3.86
CA ARG A 472 -10.69 -7.11 -5.18
C ARG A 472 -9.55 -7.82 -5.89
N PHE A 473 -8.38 -7.22 -5.94
CA PHE A 473 -7.30 -7.66 -6.84
C PHE A 473 -6.16 -8.39 -6.16
N LEU A 474 -6.00 -8.23 -4.85
CA LEU A 474 -4.99 -8.89 -4.02
C LEU A 474 -5.59 -9.35 -2.67
N PRO A 475 -6.71 -10.11 -2.69
CA PRO A 475 -7.39 -10.49 -1.46
C PRO A 475 -6.46 -11.29 -0.54
N GLY A 476 -6.57 -11.04 0.77
CA GLY A 476 -5.76 -11.70 1.78
C GLY A 476 -4.38 -11.07 2.04
N LYS A 477 -3.97 -10.05 1.28
CA LYS A 477 -2.79 -9.24 1.60
C LYS A 477 -3.15 -8.19 2.66
N GLU A 478 -2.25 -7.94 3.61
CA GLU A 478 -2.42 -6.84 4.57
C GLU A 478 -2.09 -5.50 3.89
N ILE A 479 -2.67 -4.39 4.38
CA ILE A 479 -2.25 -3.03 4.05
C ILE A 479 -1.73 -2.36 5.30
N TRP A 480 -0.51 -1.83 5.24
CA TRP A 480 0.09 -1.03 6.28
C TRP A 480 0.29 0.41 5.82
N VAL A 481 0.22 1.33 6.79
CA VAL A 481 0.71 2.69 6.65
C VAL A 481 1.87 2.83 7.60
N SER A 482 3.09 2.60 7.11
CA SER A 482 4.27 2.52 7.98
C SER A 482 4.92 3.86 8.28
N GLU A 483 4.45 4.94 7.64
CA GLU A 483 4.80 6.31 8.03
C GLU A 483 3.64 7.27 7.84
N PHE A 484 3.37 8.03 8.89
CA PHE A 484 2.56 9.23 8.92
C PHE A 484 3.00 10.06 10.13
N GLY A 485 2.70 11.34 10.18
CA GLY A 485 3.07 12.14 11.35
C GLY A 485 3.02 13.64 11.13
N TYR A 486 3.32 14.39 12.19
CA TYR A 486 3.29 15.84 12.24
C TYR A 486 4.42 16.39 13.10
N ASP A 487 5.01 17.49 12.69
CA ASP A 487 6.03 18.21 13.44
C ASP A 487 5.43 19.19 14.46
N THR A 488 6.20 19.49 15.49
CA THR A 488 5.85 20.54 16.47
C THR A 488 6.59 21.86 16.26
N ASN A 489 7.70 21.86 15.47
CA ASN A 489 8.42 23.09 15.15
C ASN A 489 7.56 24.02 14.28
N PRO A 490 7.33 25.29 14.67
CA PRO A 490 6.44 26.20 13.97
C PRO A 490 6.90 26.60 12.56
N LYS A 491 8.13 26.28 12.20
CA LYS A 491 8.70 26.57 10.87
C LYS A 491 8.79 25.34 9.98
N SER A 492 8.48 24.15 10.51
CA SER A 492 8.40 22.95 9.67
C SER A 492 7.21 23.03 8.72
N ASN A 493 7.39 22.57 7.51
CA ASN A 493 6.31 22.46 6.53
C ASN A 493 5.41 21.20 6.72
N GLN A 494 5.66 20.40 7.76
CA GLN A 494 4.78 19.31 8.22
C GLN A 494 4.17 19.60 9.61
N ARG A 495 4.28 20.87 10.10
CA ARG A 495 3.86 21.24 11.45
C ARG A 495 2.38 21.09 11.70
N ALA A 496 2.01 20.66 12.89
CA ALA A 496 0.69 20.89 13.47
C ALA A 496 0.65 22.34 14.01
N PRO A 497 -0.34 23.16 13.63
CA PRO A 497 -0.48 24.52 14.16
C PRO A 497 -1.06 24.51 15.58
N ALA A 498 -0.88 25.58 16.35
CA ALA A 498 -1.72 25.84 17.51
C ALA A 498 -3.14 26.22 17.07
N ILE A 499 -4.17 25.72 17.75
CA ILE A 499 -5.58 25.95 17.41
C ILE A 499 -6.34 26.35 18.69
N GLY A 500 -6.94 27.54 18.70
CA GLY A 500 -7.64 28.07 19.87
C GLY A 500 -6.72 28.15 21.07
N GLN A 501 -7.02 27.39 22.13
CA GLN A 501 -6.19 27.30 23.33
C GLN A 501 -5.21 26.10 23.29
N ALA A 502 -5.35 25.21 22.31
CA ALA A 502 -4.48 24.05 22.18
C ALA A 502 -3.12 24.46 21.56
N SER A 503 -2.04 24.09 22.22
CA SER A 503 -0.67 24.28 21.72
C SER A 503 -0.41 23.38 20.50
N ALA A 504 0.63 23.69 19.71
CA ALA A 504 1.06 22.85 18.59
C ALA A 504 1.34 21.38 18.99
N GLU A 505 1.89 21.15 20.18
CA GLU A 505 2.11 19.81 20.71
C GLU A 505 0.80 19.07 21.06
N GLU A 506 -0.17 19.79 21.59
CA GLU A 506 -1.52 19.23 21.84
C GLU A 506 -2.22 18.86 20.52
N VAL A 507 -2.20 19.77 19.55
CA VAL A 507 -2.79 19.54 18.23
C VAL A 507 -2.07 18.40 17.52
N GLN A 508 -0.73 18.32 17.58
CA GLN A 508 0.03 17.17 17.08
C GLN A 508 -0.53 15.87 17.66
N GLY A 509 -0.65 15.78 18.98
CA GLY A 509 -1.15 14.58 19.65
C GLY A 509 -2.59 14.24 19.28
N GLN A 510 -3.47 15.24 19.20
CA GLN A 510 -4.88 15.06 18.77
C GLN A 510 -4.95 14.56 17.32
N TRP A 511 -4.21 15.16 16.39
CA TRP A 511 -4.21 14.76 14.99
C TRP A 511 -3.57 13.36 14.78
N ILE A 512 -2.56 12.99 15.54
CA ILE A 512 -2.00 11.64 15.55
C ILE A 512 -3.07 10.62 15.96
N VAL A 513 -3.80 10.87 17.06
CA VAL A 513 -4.89 9.98 17.49
C VAL A 513 -5.98 9.89 16.44
N ARG A 514 -6.40 11.01 15.86
CA ARG A 514 -7.41 11.07 14.78
C ARG A 514 -6.94 10.34 13.53
N SER A 515 -5.64 10.41 13.19
CA SER A 515 -5.07 9.67 12.06
C SER A 515 -5.13 8.16 12.27
N TYR A 516 -4.78 7.66 13.46
CA TYR A 516 -4.96 6.23 13.76
C TYR A 516 -6.43 5.79 13.64
N LEU A 517 -7.35 6.59 14.15
CA LEU A 517 -8.79 6.31 14.05
C LEU A 517 -9.26 6.31 12.58
N ALA A 518 -8.82 7.26 11.77
CA ALA A 518 -9.16 7.37 10.35
C ALA A 518 -8.62 6.18 9.54
N LEU A 519 -7.36 5.78 9.78
CA LEU A 519 -6.73 4.64 9.10
C LEU A 519 -7.39 3.31 9.52
N ALA A 520 -7.75 3.14 10.79
CA ALA A 520 -8.52 1.98 11.23
C ALA A 520 -9.89 1.93 10.54
N ALA A 521 -10.60 3.06 10.46
CA ALA A 521 -11.88 3.15 9.77
C ALA A 521 -11.78 2.90 8.26
N ALA A 522 -10.64 3.22 7.64
CA ALA A 522 -10.38 2.95 6.23
C ALA A 522 -10.17 1.45 5.90
N GLY A 523 -9.97 0.60 6.90
CA GLY A 523 -9.69 -0.81 6.68
C GLY A 523 -8.20 -1.16 6.54
N VAL A 524 -7.30 -0.26 6.95
CA VAL A 524 -5.86 -0.51 7.06
C VAL A 524 -5.60 -1.51 8.18
N ASP A 525 -4.63 -2.39 8.01
CA ASP A 525 -4.34 -3.46 8.97
C ASP A 525 -3.39 -3.02 10.09
N ARG A 526 -2.43 -2.13 9.79
CA ARG A 526 -1.51 -1.53 10.78
C ARG A 526 -1.10 -0.12 10.36
N ALA A 527 -0.84 0.73 11.36
CA ALA A 527 -0.35 2.08 11.15
C ALA A 527 0.83 2.37 12.10
N GLN A 528 1.95 2.88 11.57
CA GLN A 528 3.13 3.24 12.35
C GLN A 528 3.42 4.74 12.21
N LEU A 529 3.37 5.45 13.31
CA LEU A 529 3.71 6.87 13.35
C LEU A 529 5.22 7.08 13.13
N TYR A 530 5.60 8.04 12.35
CA TYR A 530 6.96 8.54 12.26
C TYR A 530 7.10 9.81 13.10
N MET A 531 7.75 9.77 14.31
CA MET A 531 8.41 8.64 14.93
C MET A 531 8.40 8.73 16.47
N LEU A 532 9.16 7.84 17.16
CA LEU A 532 9.16 7.81 18.63
C LEU A 532 9.80 9.06 19.25
N ARG A 533 10.97 9.49 18.75
CA ARG A 533 11.71 10.62 19.34
C ARG A 533 11.93 11.76 18.34
N ASP A 534 11.99 12.98 18.83
CA ASP A 534 12.52 14.07 18.03
C ASP A 534 13.99 13.79 17.66
N VAL A 535 14.39 14.16 16.46
CA VAL A 535 15.81 14.29 16.08
C VAL A 535 16.37 15.55 16.71
N ASP A 536 15.72 16.68 16.42
CA ASP A 536 15.99 18.00 17.00
C ASP A 536 14.73 18.85 16.96
N ALA A 537 14.17 19.15 18.14
CA ALA A 537 12.97 19.99 18.27
C ALA A 537 13.18 21.43 17.78
N ALA A 538 14.43 21.91 17.72
CA ALA A 538 14.76 23.25 17.23
C ALA A 538 14.97 23.31 15.70
N SER A 539 15.14 22.15 15.05
CA SER A 539 15.31 22.07 13.60
C SER A 539 14.03 22.47 12.85
N THR A 540 14.20 23.19 11.75
CA THR A 540 13.12 23.51 10.80
C THR A 540 12.94 22.43 9.72
N THR A 541 13.83 21.44 9.71
CA THR A 541 13.77 20.31 8.78
C THR A 541 12.53 19.48 9.04
N GLN A 542 11.85 19.11 7.98
CA GLN A 542 10.69 18.23 8.02
C GLN A 542 11.01 16.91 8.72
N TYR A 543 10.15 16.48 9.61
CA TYR A 543 10.20 15.29 10.45
C TYR A 543 11.15 15.32 11.65
N ASP A 544 12.02 16.32 11.81
CA ASP A 544 12.98 16.39 12.93
C ASP A 544 12.30 16.61 14.28
N SER A 545 11.10 17.18 14.33
CA SER A 545 10.32 17.44 15.56
C SER A 545 9.01 16.63 15.64
N SER A 546 8.94 15.50 14.93
CA SER A 546 7.74 14.65 14.83
C SER A 546 7.56 13.66 16.00
N GLY A 547 8.52 13.59 16.91
CA GLY A 547 8.57 12.61 17.98
C GLY A 547 7.39 12.65 18.96
N LEU A 548 7.02 11.47 19.49
CA LEU A 548 6.20 11.35 20.70
C LEU A 548 6.98 11.69 21.96
N THR A 549 8.30 11.59 21.90
CA THR A 549 9.21 11.95 22.97
C THR A 549 10.23 12.99 22.49
N ALA A 550 10.82 13.69 23.42
CA ALA A 550 11.98 14.53 23.14
C ALA A 550 13.15 13.68 22.63
N SER A 551 14.17 14.35 22.08
CA SER A 551 15.36 13.71 21.53
C SER A 551 16.13 12.88 22.56
N LYS A 552 17.03 12.03 22.07
CA LYS A 552 17.95 11.22 22.89
C LYS A 552 18.77 12.08 23.86
N GLY A 553 19.22 13.26 23.45
CA GLY A 553 19.90 14.22 24.29
C GLY A 553 19.06 14.72 25.47
N ASN A 554 17.74 14.73 25.32
CA ASN A 554 16.75 15.07 26.34
C ASN A 554 16.16 13.82 27.03
N ARG A 555 16.87 12.69 27.00
CA ARG A 555 16.53 11.42 27.68
C ARG A 555 15.15 10.89 27.32
N HIS A 556 14.69 11.07 26.08
CA HIS A 556 13.39 10.60 25.61
C HIS A 556 12.22 10.98 26.53
N GLN A 557 12.25 12.21 27.05
CA GLN A 557 11.15 12.69 27.88
C GLN A 557 9.83 12.65 27.10
N PRO A 558 8.76 12.04 27.63
CA PRO A 558 7.48 11.98 26.93
C PRO A 558 6.90 13.36 26.65
N LYS A 559 6.45 13.58 25.43
CA LYS A 559 5.62 14.72 25.04
C LYS A 559 4.13 14.39 25.29
N ARG A 560 3.25 15.37 25.19
CA ARG A 560 1.80 15.17 25.36
C ARG A 560 1.27 14.07 24.42
N SER A 561 1.77 14.04 23.18
CA SER A 561 1.39 13.05 22.17
C SER A 561 1.72 11.61 22.58
N TRP A 562 2.78 11.38 23.37
CA TRP A 562 3.10 10.04 23.89
C TRP A 562 1.99 9.51 24.80
N PHE A 563 1.51 10.35 25.74
CA PHE A 563 0.42 9.98 26.64
C PHE A 563 -0.89 9.76 25.89
N TYR A 564 -1.16 10.55 24.84
CA TYR A 564 -2.37 10.41 24.03
C TYR A 564 -2.39 9.11 23.24
N VAL A 565 -1.26 8.70 22.65
CA VAL A 565 -1.16 7.42 21.95
C VAL A 565 -1.25 6.25 22.94
N ALA A 566 -0.60 6.35 24.10
CA ALA A 566 -0.74 5.34 25.16
C ALA A 566 -2.19 5.19 25.64
N THR A 567 -2.91 6.31 25.82
CA THR A 567 -4.35 6.30 26.15
C THR A 567 -5.18 5.64 25.07
N LEU A 568 -4.94 5.98 23.79
CA LEU A 568 -5.62 5.37 22.64
C LEU A 568 -5.47 3.84 22.66
N ARG A 569 -4.22 3.37 22.78
CA ARG A 569 -3.94 1.92 22.85
C ARG A 569 -4.60 1.25 24.06
N HIS A 570 -4.55 1.90 25.21
CA HIS A 570 -5.16 1.38 26.45
C HIS A 570 -6.68 1.20 26.30
N VAL A 571 -7.36 2.22 25.81
CA VAL A 571 -8.82 2.23 25.71
C VAL A 571 -9.34 1.30 24.63
N LEU A 572 -8.65 1.21 23.49
CA LEU A 572 -9.06 0.38 22.35
C LEU A 572 -8.49 -1.06 22.39
N ARG A 573 -7.79 -1.44 23.45
CA ARG A 573 -7.23 -2.80 23.57
C ARG A 573 -8.30 -3.86 23.43
N GLY A 574 -8.02 -4.92 22.66
CA GLY A 574 -8.92 -6.04 22.40
C GLY A 574 -10.11 -5.70 21.50
N THR A 575 -10.06 -4.58 20.79
CA THR A 575 -11.14 -4.17 19.88
C THR A 575 -10.67 -4.04 18.43
N ARG A 576 -11.64 -4.04 17.50
CA ARG A 576 -11.50 -3.63 16.11
C ARG A 576 -12.50 -2.55 15.77
N PHE A 577 -12.18 -1.74 14.76
CA PHE A 577 -13.17 -0.83 14.18
C PHE A 577 -14.36 -1.63 13.65
N GLU A 578 -15.57 -1.20 13.98
CA GLU A 578 -16.80 -1.82 13.52
C GLU A 578 -17.54 -0.95 12.51
N SER A 579 -17.80 0.29 12.89
CA SER A 579 -18.60 1.21 12.05
C SER A 579 -18.46 2.66 12.48
N GLU A 580 -18.78 3.56 11.55
CA GLU A 580 -19.12 4.95 11.87
C GLU A 580 -20.60 5.05 12.24
N ILE A 581 -20.90 5.73 13.31
CA ILE A 581 -22.27 5.98 13.79
C ILE A 581 -22.69 7.39 13.38
N SER A 582 -23.88 7.52 12.82
CA SER A 582 -24.43 8.85 12.52
C SER A 582 -24.67 9.62 13.82
N SER A 583 -24.03 10.78 13.95
CA SER A 583 -24.20 11.65 15.11
C SER A 583 -25.45 12.53 15.03
N GLY A 584 -25.99 12.74 13.83
CA GLY A 584 -27.02 13.76 13.57
C GLY A 584 -26.50 15.19 13.59
N ASP A 585 -25.22 15.42 13.90
CA ASP A 585 -24.54 16.71 13.90
C ASP A 585 -23.27 16.62 13.00
N ALA A 586 -23.18 17.47 11.99
CA ALA A 586 -22.05 17.50 11.06
C ALA A 586 -20.71 17.84 11.74
N ASN A 587 -20.75 18.47 12.92
CA ASN A 587 -19.56 18.79 13.71
C ASN A 587 -19.13 17.66 14.65
N VAL A 588 -19.82 16.52 14.68
CA VAL A 588 -19.48 15.40 15.57
C VAL A 588 -19.31 14.13 14.76
N ARG A 589 -18.17 13.49 14.94
CA ARG A 589 -17.85 12.17 14.37
C ARG A 589 -17.82 11.13 15.48
N ILE A 590 -18.37 9.94 15.19
CA ILE A 590 -18.44 8.84 16.14
C ILE A 590 -17.99 7.56 15.44
N TYR A 591 -16.91 6.94 15.95
CA TYR A 591 -16.49 5.62 15.54
C TYR A 591 -16.74 4.61 16.64
N ARG A 592 -17.33 3.48 16.29
CA ARG A 592 -17.56 2.37 17.19
C ARG A 592 -16.50 1.30 16.99
N PHE A 593 -15.93 0.86 18.10
CA PHE A 593 -15.00 -0.26 18.19
C PHE A 593 -15.64 -1.35 19.04
N ARG A 594 -15.52 -2.60 18.61
CA ARG A 594 -16.09 -3.75 19.31
C ARG A 594 -15.01 -4.74 19.72
N SER A 595 -15.17 -5.32 20.90
CA SER A 595 -14.35 -6.42 21.38
C SER A 595 -14.90 -7.76 20.90
N GLU A 596 -14.00 -8.63 20.39
CA GLU A 596 -14.36 -10.00 20.04
C GLU A 596 -14.49 -10.88 21.28
N ASP A 597 -13.57 -10.71 22.25
CA ASP A 597 -13.52 -11.51 23.48
C ASP A 597 -14.57 -11.09 24.52
N HIS A 598 -15.05 -9.85 24.42
CA HIS A 598 -16.05 -9.27 25.32
C HIS A 598 -17.17 -8.61 24.52
N PRO A 599 -18.14 -9.39 23.99
CA PRO A 599 -19.23 -8.84 23.16
C PRO A 599 -20.11 -7.80 23.89
N SER A 600 -19.99 -7.76 25.23
CA SER A 600 -20.66 -6.75 26.07
C SER A 600 -19.94 -5.42 26.14
N ARG A 601 -18.74 -5.29 25.56
CA ARG A 601 -17.92 -4.08 25.64
C ARG A 601 -17.84 -3.40 24.28
N ASP A 602 -18.38 -2.21 24.18
CA ASP A 602 -18.17 -1.31 23.04
C ASP A 602 -17.36 -0.07 23.46
N VAL A 603 -16.62 0.49 22.52
CA VAL A 603 -15.93 1.77 22.69
C VAL A 603 -16.36 2.72 21.58
N TYR A 604 -16.84 3.89 21.94
CA TYR A 604 -17.20 4.96 21.04
C TYR A 604 -16.12 6.04 21.11
N ALA A 605 -15.35 6.23 20.03
CA ALA A 605 -14.47 7.38 19.89
C ALA A 605 -15.28 8.55 19.31
N VAL A 606 -15.27 9.70 20.00
CA VAL A 606 -16.12 10.86 19.66
C VAL A 606 -15.25 12.10 19.62
N TRP A 607 -15.36 12.89 18.53
CA TRP A 607 -14.63 14.17 18.38
C TRP A 607 -15.28 15.08 17.34
N CYS A 608 -14.87 16.36 17.35
CA CYS A 608 -15.18 17.29 16.26
C CYS A 608 -14.15 17.13 15.14
N PRO A 609 -14.55 16.75 13.89
CA PRO A 609 -13.63 16.53 12.75
C PRO A 609 -13.21 17.86 12.09
N THR A 610 -12.96 18.89 12.88
CA THR A 610 -12.61 20.24 12.45
C THR A 610 -11.20 20.63 12.94
N SER A 611 -10.75 21.83 12.59
CA SER A 611 -9.44 22.38 12.96
C SER A 611 -9.53 23.90 13.19
N ASN A 612 -10.55 24.33 13.94
CA ASN A 612 -10.88 25.73 14.21
C ASN A 612 -11.40 25.96 15.65
N ALA A 613 -11.04 25.05 16.57
CA ALA A 613 -11.47 25.04 17.96
C ALA A 613 -12.99 24.81 18.15
N THR A 614 -13.61 24.00 17.28
CA THR A 614 -15.03 23.65 17.43
C THR A 614 -15.27 22.86 18.72
N GLU A 615 -16.32 23.21 19.43
CA GLU A 615 -16.85 22.49 20.58
C GLU A 615 -18.38 22.38 20.47
N VAL A 616 -18.90 21.16 20.68
CA VAL A 616 -20.33 20.88 20.79
C VAL A 616 -20.63 20.53 22.25
N ARG A 617 -21.32 21.44 22.95
CA ARG A 617 -21.74 21.22 24.33
C ARG A 617 -23.02 20.39 24.35
N ASP A 618 -23.20 19.65 25.42
CA ASP A 618 -24.40 18.86 25.67
C ASP A 618 -24.78 17.89 24.53
N PHE A 619 -23.76 17.32 23.85
CA PHE A 619 -23.99 16.33 22.83
C PHE A 619 -24.58 15.04 23.45
N SER A 620 -25.67 14.56 22.87
CA SER A 620 -26.36 13.34 23.32
C SER A 620 -25.94 12.14 22.51
N LEU A 621 -25.15 11.24 23.13
CA LEU A 621 -24.74 9.96 22.51
C LEU A 621 -25.70 8.84 22.89
N GLU A 622 -26.28 8.18 21.91
CA GLU A 622 -27.14 7.01 22.12
C GLU A 622 -26.28 5.76 22.40
N LEU A 623 -26.62 5.05 23.46
CA LEU A 623 -25.92 3.84 23.89
C LEU A 623 -26.93 2.68 23.98
N ALA A 624 -26.94 1.83 22.94
CA ALA A 624 -27.84 0.68 22.92
C ALA A 624 -27.49 -0.31 24.03
N ASN A 625 -28.43 -0.57 24.96
CA ASN A 625 -28.35 -1.60 26.00
C ASN A 625 -27.14 -1.48 26.94
N ALA A 626 -26.54 -0.32 27.10
CA ALA A 626 -25.42 -0.12 28.02
C ALA A 626 -25.90 -0.08 29.48
N ALA A 627 -25.25 -0.85 30.35
CA ALA A 627 -25.45 -0.81 31.79
C ALA A 627 -24.57 0.26 32.45
N THR A 628 -23.37 0.42 31.94
CA THR A 628 -22.42 1.43 32.42
C THR A 628 -21.79 2.18 31.24
N ALA A 629 -21.40 3.41 31.46
CA ALA A 629 -20.67 4.23 30.50
C ALA A 629 -19.57 5.02 31.23
N VAL A 630 -18.34 4.90 30.75
CA VAL A 630 -17.18 5.63 31.29
C VAL A 630 -16.59 6.47 30.18
N LEU A 631 -16.54 7.79 30.38
CA LEU A 631 -15.85 8.72 29.51
C LEU A 631 -14.36 8.74 29.86
N THR A 632 -13.49 8.45 28.89
CA THR A 632 -12.04 8.62 29.00
C THR A 632 -11.60 9.72 28.05
N THR A 633 -10.97 10.75 28.57
CA THR A 633 -10.38 11.86 27.80
C THR A 633 -8.87 11.74 27.77
N LEU A 634 -8.24 12.32 26.74
CA LEU A 634 -6.79 12.40 26.64
C LEU A 634 -6.23 13.27 27.77
N ASP A 635 -5.21 12.78 28.44
CA ASP A 635 -4.55 13.47 29.56
C ASP A 635 -3.04 13.55 29.26
N PRO A 636 -2.41 14.74 29.27
CA PRO A 636 -1.02 14.91 28.89
C PRO A 636 -0.01 14.40 29.94
N GLN A 637 -0.46 13.82 31.03
CA GLN A 637 0.39 13.30 32.12
C GLN A 637 0.02 11.86 32.52
N ASN A 638 -1.09 11.31 31.99
CA ASN A 638 -1.56 9.99 32.34
C ASN A 638 -1.69 9.10 31.09
N PRO A 639 -0.93 7.98 30.98
CA PRO A 639 -0.98 7.09 29.81
C PRO A 639 -2.30 6.30 29.69
N THR A 640 -3.16 6.31 30.72
CA THR A 640 -4.49 5.70 30.66
C THR A 640 -5.62 6.71 30.48
N GLY A 641 -5.27 7.99 30.35
CA GLY A 641 -6.23 9.09 30.23
C GLY A 641 -6.93 9.43 31.55
N LYS A 642 -7.89 10.35 31.50
CA LYS A 642 -8.73 10.72 32.63
C LYS A 642 -10.13 10.14 32.45
N SER A 643 -10.53 9.26 33.34
CA SER A 643 -11.82 8.57 33.29
C SER A 643 -12.85 9.20 34.22
N THR A 644 -14.10 9.29 33.75
CA THR A 644 -15.26 9.81 34.51
C THR A 644 -16.47 8.93 34.22
N LEU A 645 -17.17 8.48 35.27
CA LEU A 645 -18.43 7.76 35.12
C LEU A 645 -19.52 8.68 34.57
N LEU A 646 -20.22 8.24 33.54
CA LEU A 646 -21.35 8.98 32.96
C LEU A 646 -22.68 8.42 33.50
N THR A 647 -23.64 9.30 33.68
CA THR A 647 -25.02 8.91 34.01
C THR A 647 -25.76 8.59 32.71
N ILE A 648 -26.27 7.35 32.61
CA ILE A 648 -27.13 6.94 31.48
C ILE A 648 -28.57 7.32 31.82
N ALA A 649 -29.18 8.15 30.98
CA ALA A 649 -30.58 8.54 31.10
C ALA A 649 -31.31 8.17 29.79
N ALA A 650 -32.36 7.36 29.87
CA ALA A 650 -33.16 6.90 28.75
C ALA A 650 -32.29 6.32 27.59
N GLY A 651 -31.24 5.55 27.93
CA GLY A 651 -30.32 4.94 26.93
C GLY A 651 -29.34 5.91 26.31
N LYS A 652 -29.14 7.11 26.87
CA LYS A 652 -28.26 8.15 26.35
C LYS A 652 -27.32 8.66 27.42
N VAL A 653 -26.18 9.20 27.00
CA VAL A 653 -25.28 10.00 27.84
C VAL A 653 -25.10 11.37 27.22
N THR A 654 -24.88 12.39 28.05
CA THR A 654 -24.56 13.75 27.60
C THR A 654 -23.10 14.05 27.89
N LEU A 655 -22.38 14.58 26.89
CA LEU A 655 -20.96 14.93 26.99
C LEU A 655 -20.63 16.17 26.14
N ALA A 656 -19.60 16.90 26.51
CA ALA A 656 -18.99 17.89 25.62
C ALA A 656 -18.06 17.20 24.63
N VAL A 657 -18.14 17.57 23.35
CA VAL A 657 -17.31 17.05 22.26
C VAL A 657 -16.47 18.18 21.70
N SER A 658 -15.17 17.98 21.59
CA SER A 658 -14.23 18.94 21.02
C SER A 658 -13.39 18.28 19.93
N GLU A 659 -12.43 19.00 19.38
CA GLU A 659 -11.46 18.46 18.41
C GLU A 659 -10.49 17.44 19.04
N SER A 660 -10.39 17.40 20.37
CA SER A 660 -9.67 16.36 21.10
C SER A 660 -10.53 15.09 21.21
N PRO A 661 -10.10 13.94 20.66
CA PRO A 661 -10.86 12.71 20.77
C PRO A 661 -11.12 12.28 22.22
N ALA A 662 -12.34 11.86 22.49
CA ALA A 662 -12.76 11.27 23.76
C ALA A 662 -13.37 9.89 23.50
N PHE A 663 -13.35 9.02 24.51
CA PHE A 663 -13.77 7.63 24.38
C PHE A 663 -14.85 7.30 25.40
N VAL A 664 -16.01 6.86 24.95
CA VAL A 664 -17.05 6.33 25.81
C VAL A 664 -16.98 4.81 25.80
N VAL A 665 -16.54 4.23 26.89
CA VAL A 665 -16.46 2.77 27.09
C VAL A 665 -17.72 2.28 27.77
N THR A 666 -18.43 1.35 27.13
CA THR A 666 -19.66 0.78 27.67
C THR A 666 -19.48 -0.68 28.09
N SER A 667 -20.27 -1.12 29.07
CA SER A 667 -20.49 -2.54 29.31
C SER A 667 -21.99 -2.82 29.32
N VAL A 668 -22.37 -4.01 28.84
CA VAL A 668 -23.76 -4.51 28.91
C VAL A 668 -23.86 -5.43 30.10
N THR A 669 -24.98 -5.40 30.84
CA THR A 669 -25.29 -6.42 31.83
C THR A 669 -25.38 -7.78 31.13
N SER A 670 -24.47 -8.70 31.44
CA SER A 670 -24.64 -10.10 31.06
C SER A 670 -25.94 -10.60 31.72
N HIS A 671 -27.01 -10.75 30.97
CA HIS A 671 -28.04 -11.68 31.36
C HIS A 671 -27.44 -13.07 31.21
N GLU A 672 -26.92 -13.65 32.31
CA GLU A 672 -26.78 -15.10 32.37
C GLU A 672 -28.14 -15.69 32.03
N PRO A 673 -28.25 -16.60 31.05
CA PRO A 673 -29.44 -17.39 30.90
C PRO A 673 -29.58 -18.18 32.19
N GLN A 674 -30.58 -17.87 33.02
CA GLN A 674 -30.97 -18.72 34.12
C GLN A 674 -31.22 -20.10 33.51
N ALA A 675 -30.34 -21.04 33.83
CA ALA A 675 -30.52 -22.45 33.53
C ALA A 675 -31.88 -22.88 34.12
N ARG A 676 -32.82 -23.18 33.22
CA ARG A 676 -34.06 -23.90 33.56
C ARG A 676 -33.80 -25.40 33.50
#